data_6000388518e8a0e02fac23e58c1fae3f
#
_entry.id   6000388518e8a0e02fac23e58c1fae3f
#
_cell.length_a   1.000
_cell.length_b   1.000
_cell.length_c   1.000
_cell.angle_alpha   90.00
_cell.angle_beta   90.00
_cell.angle_gamma   90.00
#
_symmetry.space_group_name_H-M   'P 1'
#
loop_
_entity.id
_entity.type
_entity.pdbx_description
1 polymer ?
#
loop_
_entity_poly.entity_id
_entity_poly.type
_entity_poly.pdbx_seq_one_letter_code
_entity_poly.pdbx_strand_id
1 'polypeptide(L)'
;LAMPVLLLLKNEESAVLTEVSFDETGQRKYKIQQVDGLSIWLTQSELSEKYLGYCWFIKPRITEDVRSELPEYTMPKAWFFKVIWRFKKYYYQIILATFVINFLALVSSLYVMNVYDRVIPNKSYQTLWVLSIGVIIAILFEFTAKMLRGRLTDIAGKKADLIISSALFRKVTNLKLQEKPISSGSYVNNLRDFESVRDFMTSASLLTLVDMPFLILFVSVIALVGGYLAFVPLTIIPLVIIVGLLAQIPLSKYINESMKESSQRQGLAVEAIEGIETLKTNNAMNWAQKRWDYYTAKTASSSMKVKNISNFVIYFAVMMQQLNTIFLVIIGTYLIHSDDPASKITMGALIATVILSGRALSPLGQIAGLAVRFQQAWVALKGVNGIVERPSEREPSRKYITLKQINGNIKFQNVSFAYNQDSSSVVKNLSFEIKPGEKVGILGRIGSGKSTTLKLAAGLYPAEQGSITLDDVDIRQIDPHYLRNQVLLLEQEPRLFLGSLRENLDLARMDGFSSDQDLIVALKRFGLDKVIKKHPRGLDMSLGENGLGLSGGQKQIVALARMTLRNPKIVLLDEPTTGLDQYSEIQALNAISAWCRSKTLLVVTHRPQVLSIVNRIIVVDNGKVVMDGPRDAVLQQLAKNETEKQITAHSKNQNR
;
A
#
# COMPACT_ATOMS: atom_id res chain seq x y z
N LEU A 1 -15.27 -16.72 -23.17
CA LEU A 1 -14.29 -17.65 -22.59
C LEU A 1 -12.91 -17.03 -22.76
N ALA A 2 -12.14 -16.95 -21.66
CA ALA A 2 -10.75 -16.50 -21.75
C ALA A 2 -9.93 -17.61 -22.44
N MET A 3 -9.35 -17.31 -23.58
CA MET A 3 -8.46 -18.22 -24.32
C MET A 3 -7.02 -17.74 -24.17
N PRO A 4 -6.03 -18.62 -24.23
CA PRO A 4 -6.08 -20.06 -24.53
C PRO A 4 -6.47 -20.93 -23.32
N VAL A 5 -7.04 -22.11 -23.58
CA VAL A 5 -7.47 -23.10 -22.58
C VAL A 5 -6.80 -24.44 -22.88
N LEU A 6 -6.14 -25.03 -21.88
CA LEU A 6 -5.59 -26.38 -22.00
C LEU A 6 -6.72 -27.39 -21.74
N LEU A 7 -7.00 -28.22 -22.73
CA LEU A 7 -7.97 -29.30 -22.65
C LEU A 7 -7.25 -30.62 -22.35
N LEU A 8 -7.79 -31.39 -21.41
CA LEU A 8 -7.38 -32.77 -21.21
C LEU A 8 -8.26 -33.68 -22.08
N LEU A 9 -7.61 -34.44 -22.95
CA LEU A 9 -8.25 -35.38 -23.86
C LEU A 9 -8.22 -36.79 -23.27
N LYS A 10 -9.16 -37.64 -23.73
CA LYS A 10 -9.12 -39.08 -23.47
C LYS A 10 -7.82 -39.63 -24.08
N ASN A 11 -7.19 -40.64 -23.49
CA ASN A 11 -5.90 -41.24 -23.85
C ASN A 11 -4.67 -40.50 -23.34
N GLU A 12 -4.81 -39.73 -22.23
CA GLU A 12 -3.69 -39.01 -21.59
C GLU A 12 -3.04 -37.92 -22.47
N GLU A 13 -3.71 -37.53 -23.55
CA GLU A 13 -3.27 -36.43 -24.40
C GLU A 13 -3.77 -35.09 -23.90
N SER A 14 -3.11 -34.02 -24.30
CA SER A 14 -3.51 -32.64 -24.02
C SER A 14 -3.48 -31.80 -25.31
N ALA A 15 -4.39 -30.83 -25.40
CA ALA A 15 -4.41 -29.90 -26.52
C ALA A 15 -4.78 -28.49 -26.02
N VAL A 16 -4.31 -27.47 -26.72
CA VAL A 16 -4.61 -26.07 -26.38
C VAL A 16 -5.72 -25.57 -27.29
N LEU A 17 -6.85 -25.19 -26.70
CA LEU A 17 -7.93 -24.51 -27.43
C LEU A 17 -7.52 -23.04 -27.62
N THR A 18 -7.27 -22.65 -28.86
CA THR A 18 -6.80 -21.32 -29.23
C THR A 18 -7.88 -20.39 -29.72
N GLU A 19 -8.92 -20.93 -30.40
CA GLU A 19 -9.94 -20.13 -31.02
C GLU A 19 -11.30 -20.90 -31.10
N VAL A 20 -12.40 -20.16 -31.00
CA VAL A 20 -13.75 -20.67 -31.23
C VAL A 20 -14.39 -19.79 -32.28
N SER A 21 -14.82 -20.39 -33.40
CA SER A 21 -15.49 -19.74 -34.51
C SER A 21 -16.86 -20.35 -34.75
N PHE A 22 -17.70 -19.67 -35.51
CA PHE A 22 -18.98 -20.20 -35.99
C PHE A 22 -18.87 -20.47 -37.51
N ASP A 23 -19.39 -21.59 -37.92
CA ASP A 23 -19.50 -21.97 -39.31
C ASP A 23 -20.65 -21.21 -40.02
N GLU A 24 -20.71 -21.23 -41.32
CA GLU A 24 -21.77 -20.62 -42.13
C GLU A 24 -23.18 -21.15 -41.79
N THR A 25 -23.26 -22.32 -41.17
CA THR A 25 -24.51 -22.94 -40.65
C THR A 25 -24.83 -22.54 -39.20
N GLY A 26 -24.00 -21.69 -38.55
CA GLY A 26 -24.17 -21.27 -37.17
C GLY A 26 -23.68 -22.28 -36.12
N GLN A 27 -23.03 -23.38 -36.53
CA GLN A 27 -22.44 -24.35 -35.60
C GLN A 27 -21.07 -23.91 -35.11
N ARG A 28 -20.76 -24.22 -33.85
CA ARG A 28 -19.47 -23.87 -33.24
C ARG A 28 -18.36 -24.80 -33.70
N LYS A 29 -17.26 -24.23 -34.21
CA LYS A 29 -16.00 -24.91 -34.48
C LYS A 29 -14.91 -24.47 -33.51
N TYR A 30 -14.10 -25.42 -33.09
CA TYR A 30 -13.06 -25.25 -32.07
C TYR A 30 -11.69 -25.53 -32.69
N LYS A 31 -10.80 -24.55 -32.65
CA LYS A 31 -9.41 -24.70 -33.09
C LYS A 31 -8.57 -25.17 -31.93
N ILE A 32 -8.09 -26.40 -32.03
CA ILE A 32 -7.18 -26.96 -31.03
C ILE A 32 -5.79 -27.11 -31.62
N GLN A 33 -4.78 -26.83 -30.83
CA GLN A 33 -3.37 -27.06 -31.14
C GLN A 33 -2.89 -28.25 -30.31
N GLN A 34 -2.42 -29.28 -30.99
CA GLN A 34 -1.88 -30.51 -30.39
C GLN A 34 -0.42 -30.30 -29.97
N VAL A 35 0.16 -31.24 -29.20
CA VAL A 35 1.53 -31.19 -28.67
C VAL A 35 2.58 -31.13 -29.78
N ASP A 36 2.30 -31.69 -30.95
CA ASP A 36 3.14 -31.66 -32.16
C ASP A 36 3.13 -30.29 -32.88
N GLY A 37 2.36 -29.33 -32.39
CA GLY A 37 2.21 -28.01 -33.00
C GLY A 37 1.18 -27.90 -34.12
N LEU A 38 0.55 -29.00 -34.54
CA LEU A 38 -0.50 -29.00 -35.54
C LEU A 38 -1.79 -28.40 -34.99
N SER A 39 -2.40 -27.52 -35.78
CA SER A 39 -3.69 -26.91 -35.46
C SER A 39 -4.81 -27.55 -36.26
N ILE A 40 -5.82 -28.08 -35.59
CA ILE A 40 -6.95 -28.78 -36.18
C ILE A 40 -8.25 -28.09 -35.79
N TRP A 41 -9.19 -27.98 -36.70
CA TRP A 41 -10.54 -27.53 -36.42
C TRP A 41 -11.44 -28.73 -36.13
N LEU A 42 -12.11 -28.74 -34.99
CA LEU A 42 -13.06 -29.78 -34.58
C LEU A 42 -14.46 -29.18 -34.43
N THR A 43 -15.45 -29.96 -34.75
CA THR A 43 -16.85 -29.68 -34.44
C THR A 43 -17.13 -29.93 -32.94
N GLN A 44 -18.27 -29.47 -32.46
CA GLN A 44 -18.65 -29.68 -31.05
C GLN A 44 -18.80 -31.18 -30.72
N SER A 45 -19.28 -32.00 -31.63
CA SER A 45 -19.42 -33.45 -31.47
C SER A 45 -18.06 -34.14 -31.37
N GLU A 46 -17.15 -33.85 -32.30
CA GLU A 46 -15.80 -34.41 -32.34
C GLU A 46 -14.97 -34.02 -31.12
N LEU A 47 -15.11 -32.76 -30.65
CA LEU A 47 -14.45 -32.32 -29.44
C LEU A 47 -15.03 -33.01 -28.18
N SER A 48 -16.35 -33.16 -28.09
CA SER A 48 -17.02 -33.81 -26.97
C SER A 48 -16.66 -35.30 -26.85
N GLU A 49 -16.41 -35.97 -27.96
CA GLU A 49 -15.98 -37.37 -27.97
C GLU A 49 -14.55 -37.55 -27.42
N LYS A 50 -13.65 -36.61 -27.73
CA LYS A 50 -12.24 -36.64 -27.32
C LYS A 50 -11.98 -36.00 -25.96
N TYR A 51 -12.86 -35.09 -25.47
CA TYR A 51 -12.67 -34.31 -24.26
C TYR A 51 -12.97 -35.12 -23.00
N LEU A 52 -12.02 -35.06 -22.03
CA LEU A 52 -12.15 -35.79 -20.75
C LEU A 52 -13.09 -35.10 -19.76
N GLY A 53 -13.50 -33.84 -20.00
CA GLY A 53 -14.34 -33.07 -19.10
C GLY A 53 -13.56 -32.07 -18.24
N TYR A 54 -12.24 -32.06 -18.29
CA TYR A 54 -11.40 -31.15 -17.51
C TYR A 54 -10.64 -30.20 -18.42
N CYS A 55 -10.64 -28.91 -18.06
CA CYS A 55 -9.84 -27.91 -18.74
C CYS A 55 -9.13 -26.99 -17.74
N TRP A 56 -7.95 -26.53 -18.11
CA TRP A 56 -7.20 -25.56 -17.34
C TRP A 56 -7.17 -24.23 -18.08
N PHE A 57 -7.66 -23.19 -17.43
CA PHE A 57 -7.53 -21.83 -17.94
C PHE A 57 -6.12 -21.34 -17.63
N ILE A 58 -5.27 -21.32 -18.65
CA ILE A 58 -3.96 -20.74 -18.57
C ILE A 58 -4.16 -19.22 -18.66
N LYS A 59 -4.14 -18.53 -17.52
CA LYS A 59 -3.94 -17.10 -17.54
C LYS A 59 -2.47 -16.87 -17.81
N PRO A 60 -2.10 -16.01 -18.78
CA PRO A 60 -0.73 -15.55 -18.84
C PRO A 60 -0.42 -15.00 -17.43
N ARG A 61 0.65 -15.49 -16.82
CA ARG A 61 1.21 -14.87 -15.61
C ARG A 61 1.25 -13.40 -15.96
N ILE A 62 0.77 -12.53 -15.06
CA ILE A 62 0.78 -11.09 -15.25
C ILE A 62 2.22 -10.72 -15.61
N THR A 63 2.56 -10.79 -16.88
CA THR A 63 3.63 -10.03 -17.47
C THR A 63 3.21 -8.61 -17.20
N GLU A 64 4.11 -7.82 -16.66
CA GLU A 64 3.88 -6.41 -16.32
C GLU A 64 2.99 -5.82 -17.41
N ASP A 65 1.72 -5.58 -17.05
CA ASP A 65 0.79 -4.98 -17.98
C ASP A 65 1.41 -3.63 -18.32
N VAL A 66 1.73 -3.39 -19.59
CA VAL A 66 2.19 -2.11 -20.12
C VAL A 66 1.26 -0.96 -19.64
N ARG A 67 0.02 -1.30 -19.26
CA ARG A 67 -0.92 -0.39 -18.59
C ARG A 67 -0.64 -0.18 -17.11
N SER A 68 0.15 -1.03 -16.46
CA SER A 68 0.68 -0.82 -15.12
C SER A 68 1.98 -0.04 -15.13
N GLU A 69 2.56 0.19 -16.30
CA GLU A 69 3.51 1.27 -16.52
C GLU A 69 2.78 2.60 -16.35
N LEU A 70 2.49 2.93 -15.10
CA LEU A 70 2.41 4.32 -14.74
C LEU A 70 3.73 4.93 -15.19
N PRO A 71 3.71 6.09 -15.90
CA PRO A 71 4.91 6.73 -16.38
C PRO A 71 5.91 6.74 -15.23
N GLU A 72 7.04 6.12 -15.49
CA GLU A 72 8.07 5.77 -14.54
C GLU A 72 8.19 6.76 -13.37
N TYR A 73 7.83 6.28 -12.19
CA TYR A 73 8.39 6.56 -10.87
C TYR A 73 8.45 8.00 -10.33
N THR A 74 8.21 9.04 -11.09
CA THR A 74 7.99 10.38 -10.56
C THR A 74 6.49 10.63 -10.46
N MET A 75 5.93 10.46 -9.27
CA MET A 75 4.58 10.96 -9.04
C MET A 75 4.62 12.48 -9.07
N PRO A 76 4.03 13.16 -10.08
CA PRO A 76 4.03 14.62 -10.15
C PRO A 76 3.30 15.19 -8.93
N LYS A 77 3.57 16.44 -8.56
CA LYS A 77 2.93 17.10 -7.39
C LYS A 77 1.40 16.95 -7.34
N ALA A 78 0.74 16.73 -8.47
CA ALA A 78 -0.69 16.52 -8.60
C ALA A 78 -1.08 15.06 -8.99
N TRP A 79 -0.27 14.07 -8.62
CA TRP A 79 -0.44 12.66 -9.00
C TRP A 79 -1.84 12.13 -8.71
N PHE A 80 -2.39 12.45 -7.53
CA PHE A 80 -3.72 12.04 -7.10
C PHE A 80 -4.82 12.56 -8.04
N PHE A 81 -4.82 13.87 -8.32
CA PHE A 81 -5.81 14.47 -9.22
C PHE A 81 -5.67 13.97 -10.66
N LYS A 82 -4.45 13.66 -11.10
CA LYS A 82 -4.21 13.10 -12.44
C LYS A 82 -4.84 11.72 -12.60
N VAL A 83 -4.79 10.88 -11.56
CA VAL A 83 -5.45 9.57 -11.56
C VAL A 83 -6.97 9.74 -11.58
N ILE A 84 -7.53 10.64 -10.75
CA ILE A 84 -8.97 10.92 -10.73
C ILE A 84 -9.45 11.43 -12.09
N TRP A 85 -8.73 12.38 -12.69
CA TRP A 85 -9.10 12.97 -13.98
C TRP A 85 -9.10 11.96 -15.14
N ARG A 86 -8.39 10.84 -14.99
CA ARG A 86 -8.45 9.72 -15.95
C ARG A 86 -9.86 9.14 -16.06
N PHE A 87 -10.65 9.23 -15.00
CA PHE A 87 -12.01 8.73 -14.91
C PHE A 87 -13.07 9.80 -15.15
N LYS A 88 -12.72 10.95 -15.75
CA LYS A 88 -13.62 12.09 -16.02
C LYS A 88 -14.95 11.69 -16.69
N LYS A 89 -14.95 10.66 -17.55
CA LYS A 89 -16.18 10.17 -18.20
C LYS A 89 -17.23 9.71 -17.20
N TYR A 90 -16.84 9.04 -16.12
CA TYR A 90 -17.77 8.63 -15.05
C TYR A 90 -18.29 9.84 -14.28
N TYR A 91 -17.43 10.81 -13.98
CA TYR A 91 -17.84 12.03 -13.28
C TYR A 91 -18.82 12.87 -14.10
N TYR A 92 -18.66 12.97 -15.43
CA TYR A 92 -19.65 13.59 -16.29
C TYR A 92 -21.01 12.88 -16.25
N GLN A 93 -21.02 11.55 -16.25
CA GLN A 93 -22.26 10.78 -16.12
C GLN A 93 -22.92 10.97 -14.74
N ILE A 94 -22.11 11.06 -13.67
CA ILE A 94 -22.61 11.37 -12.31
C ILE A 94 -23.24 12.75 -12.28
N ILE A 95 -22.63 13.78 -12.86
CA ILE A 95 -23.17 15.13 -12.94
C ILE A 95 -24.49 15.14 -13.72
N LEU A 96 -24.55 14.45 -14.87
CA LEU A 96 -25.77 14.33 -15.66
C LEU A 96 -26.88 13.63 -14.89
N ALA A 97 -26.57 12.51 -14.22
CA ALA A 97 -27.54 11.82 -13.37
C ALA A 97 -28.03 12.72 -12.22
N THR A 98 -27.14 13.49 -11.62
CA THR A 98 -27.49 14.47 -10.56
C THR A 98 -28.43 15.54 -11.10
N PHE A 99 -28.19 16.07 -12.30
CA PHE A 99 -29.08 17.02 -12.95
C PHE A 99 -30.48 16.42 -13.14
N VAL A 100 -30.58 15.21 -13.69
CA VAL A 100 -31.86 14.52 -13.88
C VAL A 100 -32.56 14.28 -12.55
N ILE A 101 -31.86 13.83 -11.50
CA ILE A 101 -32.42 13.58 -10.18
C ILE A 101 -33.04 14.88 -9.61
N ASN A 102 -32.28 15.98 -9.61
CA ASN A 102 -32.72 17.24 -9.05
C ASN A 102 -33.86 17.88 -9.88
N PHE A 103 -33.87 17.70 -11.20
CA PHE A 103 -34.93 18.12 -12.05
C PHE A 103 -36.25 17.33 -11.82
N LEU A 104 -36.16 15.99 -11.74
CA LEU A 104 -37.31 15.13 -11.43
C LEU A 104 -37.86 15.41 -10.02
N ALA A 105 -36.99 15.81 -9.09
CA ALA A 105 -37.41 16.22 -7.75
C ALA A 105 -38.35 17.41 -7.73
N LEU A 106 -38.26 18.31 -8.71
CA LEU A 106 -39.21 19.45 -8.85
C LEU A 106 -40.64 18.98 -9.19
N VAL A 107 -40.76 17.89 -9.96
CA VAL A 107 -42.03 17.38 -10.46
C VAL A 107 -42.98 17.07 -9.31
N SER A 108 -42.52 16.48 -8.22
CA SER A 108 -43.34 16.14 -7.06
C SER A 108 -43.87 17.38 -6.32
N SER A 109 -43.06 18.44 -6.25
CA SER A 109 -43.48 19.70 -5.61
C SER A 109 -44.49 20.46 -6.45
N LEU A 110 -44.30 20.52 -7.77
CA LEU A 110 -45.23 21.13 -8.71
C LEU A 110 -46.54 20.34 -8.83
N TYR A 111 -46.48 19.01 -8.68
CA TYR A 111 -47.70 18.18 -8.59
C TYR A 111 -48.55 18.59 -7.41
N VAL A 112 -47.96 18.65 -6.21
CA VAL A 112 -48.70 19.06 -5.01
C VAL A 112 -49.33 20.45 -5.19
N MET A 113 -48.58 21.40 -5.77
CA MET A 113 -49.10 22.74 -6.08
C MET A 113 -50.36 22.66 -6.95
N ASN A 114 -50.32 21.96 -8.08
CA ASN A 114 -51.44 21.85 -9.00
C ASN A 114 -52.65 21.12 -8.39
N VAL A 115 -52.40 20.13 -7.53
CA VAL A 115 -53.48 19.42 -6.84
C VAL A 115 -54.23 20.37 -5.92
N TYR A 116 -53.53 21.17 -5.10
CA TYR A 116 -54.17 22.12 -4.17
C TYR A 116 -54.82 23.30 -4.87
N ASP A 117 -54.24 23.83 -5.94
CA ASP A 117 -54.71 25.02 -6.62
C ASP A 117 -55.80 24.75 -7.66
N ARG A 118 -55.81 23.57 -8.29
CA ARG A 118 -56.70 23.29 -9.43
C ARG A 118 -57.57 22.05 -9.23
N VAL A 119 -57.01 20.97 -8.73
CA VAL A 119 -57.75 19.68 -8.66
C VAL A 119 -58.77 19.70 -7.52
N ILE A 120 -58.37 20.10 -6.32
CA ILE A 120 -59.24 20.11 -5.15
C ILE A 120 -60.39 21.09 -5.30
N PRO A 121 -60.16 22.38 -5.67
CA PRO A 121 -61.25 23.33 -5.81
C PRO A 121 -62.26 22.95 -6.89
N ASN A 122 -61.76 22.38 -8.00
CA ASN A 122 -62.65 22.07 -9.17
C ASN A 122 -63.13 20.61 -9.17
N LYS A 123 -62.82 19.80 -8.14
CA LYS A 123 -63.19 18.38 -8.02
C LYS A 123 -62.80 17.54 -9.26
N SER A 124 -61.65 17.88 -9.91
CA SER A 124 -61.23 17.32 -11.19
C SER A 124 -60.48 15.98 -10.98
N TYR A 125 -61.18 14.89 -10.69
CA TYR A 125 -60.60 13.58 -10.40
C TYR A 125 -59.85 12.99 -11.60
N GLN A 126 -60.27 13.25 -12.83
CA GLN A 126 -59.55 12.78 -14.04
C GLN A 126 -58.14 13.39 -14.10
N THR A 127 -58.02 14.68 -13.87
CA THR A 127 -56.73 15.40 -13.85
C THR A 127 -55.85 14.88 -12.69
N LEU A 128 -56.46 14.56 -11.53
CA LEU A 128 -55.74 13.95 -10.41
C LEU A 128 -55.03 12.66 -10.81
N TRP A 129 -55.75 11.73 -11.46
CA TRP A 129 -55.19 10.46 -11.84
C TRP A 129 -54.07 10.61 -12.88
N VAL A 130 -54.24 11.44 -13.88
CA VAL A 130 -53.23 11.71 -14.92
C VAL A 130 -51.96 12.28 -14.31
N LEU A 131 -52.08 13.30 -13.46
CA LEU A 131 -50.94 13.90 -12.77
C LEU A 131 -50.27 12.92 -11.82
N SER A 132 -51.05 12.12 -11.07
CA SER A 132 -50.49 11.13 -10.12
C SER A 132 -49.72 10.04 -10.82
N ILE A 133 -50.23 9.50 -11.95
CA ILE A 133 -49.50 8.51 -12.74
C ILE A 133 -48.20 9.11 -13.27
N GLY A 134 -48.22 10.34 -13.79
CA GLY A 134 -47.02 11.03 -14.26
C GLY A 134 -45.95 11.20 -13.17
N VAL A 135 -46.35 11.56 -11.95
CA VAL A 135 -45.43 11.71 -10.80
C VAL A 135 -44.90 10.38 -10.32
N ILE A 136 -45.71 9.31 -10.30
CA ILE A 136 -45.25 7.96 -9.97
C ILE A 136 -44.15 7.51 -10.95
N ILE A 137 -44.36 7.73 -12.23
CA ILE A 137 -43.36 7.46 -13.26
C ILE A 137 -42.08 8.27 -13.01
N ALA A 138 -42.19 9.57 -12.73
CA ALA A 138 -41.05 10.43 -12.43
C ALA A 138 -40.25 9.95 -11.19
N ILE A 139 -40.96 9.52 -10.13
CA ILE A 139 -40.32 8.94 -8.93
C ILE A 139 -39.58 7.65 -9.24
N LEU A 140 -40.10 6.77 -10.08
CA LEU A 140 -39.43 5.54 -10.52
C LEU A 140 -38.16 5.85 -11.32
N PHE A 141 -38.23 6.86 -12.20
CA PHE A 141 -37.02 7.33 -12.91
C PHE A 141 -36.01 7.97 -11.96
N GLU A 142 -36.46 8.80 -11.00
CA GLU A 142 -35.60 9.39 -9.96
C GLU A 142 -34.88 8.31 -9.17
N PHE A 143 -35.59 7.26 -8.73
CA PHE A 143 -35.03 6.12 -8.02
C PHE A 143 -33.96 5.40 -8.85
N THR A 144 -34.28 5.10 -10.11
CA THR A 144 -33.36 4.44 -11.04
C THR A 144 -32.11 5.29 -11.28
N ALA A 145 -32.26 6.60 -11.47
CA ALA A 145 -31.16 7.54 -11.64
C ALA A 145 -30.27 7.62 -10.40
N LYS A 146 -30.85 7.62 -9.19
CA LYS A 146 -30.08 7.56 -7.92
C LYS A 146 -29.28 6.27 -7.79
N MET A 147 -29.88 5.15 -8.15
CA MET A 147 -29.20 3.85 -8.11
C MET A 147 -28.04 3.78 -9.10
N LEU A 148 -28.25 4.28 -10.33
CA LEU A 148 -27.21 4.35 -11.35
C LEU A 148 -26.08 5.29 -10.93
N ARG A 149 -26.40 6.48 -10.40
CA ARG A 149 -25.43 7.43 -9.87
C ARG A 149 -24.54 6.82 -8.80
N GLY A 150 -25.13 6.11 -7.83
CA GLY A 150 -24.38 5.39 -6.80
C GLY A 150 -23.40 4.37 -7.39
N ARG A 151 -23.88 3.51 -8.30
CA ARG A 151 -23.04 2.51 -8.98
C ARG A 151 -21.87 3.13 -9.77
N LEU A 152 -22.12 4.23 -10.48
CA LEU A 152 -21.08 4.93 -11.24
C LEU A 152 -20.00 5.50 -10.32
N THR A 153 -20.40 6.08 -9.18
CA THR A 153 -19.48 6.60 -8.17
C THR A 153 -18.61 5.49 -7.59
N ASP A 154 -19.20 4.35 -7.24
CA ASP A 154 -18.48 3.18 -6.71
C ASP A 154 -17.49 2.60 -7.73
N ILE A 155 -17.89 2.49 -8.99
CA ILE A 155 -17.02 1.98 -10.07
C ILE A 155 -15.83 2.93 -10.29
N ALA A 156 -16.06 4.24 -10.36
CA ALA A 156 -15.01 5.23 -10.52
C ALA A 156 -14.02 5.19 -9.36
N GLY A 157 -14.54 5.15 -8.11
CA GLY A 157 -13.73 5.07 -6.91
C GLY A 157 -12.89 3.80 -6.81
N LYS A 158 -13.50 2.62 -7.05
CA LYS A 158 -12.77 1.33 -7.06
C LYS A 158 -11.65 1.28 -8.09
N LYS A 159 -11.90 1.80 -9.31
CA LYS A 159 -10.87 1.85 -10.35
C LYS A 159 -9.72 2.77 -9.98
N ALA A 160 -10.01 3.93 -9.39
CA ALA A 160 -8.99 4.85 -8.90
C ALA A 160 -8.18 4.23 -7.75
N ASP A 161 -8.86 3.60 -6.79
CA ASP A 161 -8.26 2.93 -5.64
C ASP A 161 -7.25 1.85 -6.03
N LEU A 162 -7.61 0.96 -6.96
CA LEU A 162 -6.72 -0.09 -7.46
C LEU A 162 -5.41 0.47 -8.01
N ILE A 163 -5.48 1.55 -8.81
CA ILE A 163 -4.30 2.18 -9.40
C ILE A 163 -3.46 2.86 -8.32
N ILE A 164 -4.10 3.62 -7.43
CA ILE A 164 -3.42 4.39 -6.41
C ILE A 164 -2.78 3.47 -5.36
N SER A 165 -3.52 2.48 -4.86
CA SER A 165 -3.02 1.52 -3.87
C SER A 165 -1.80 0.76 -4.39
N SER A 166 -1.86 0.26 -5.64
CA SER A 166 -0.72 -0.40 -6.29
C SER A 166 0.48 0.53 -6.44
N ALA A 167 0.25 1.78 -6.87
CA ALA A 167 1.31 2.77 -7.05
C ALA A 167 1.97 3.17 -5.72
N LEU A 168 1.17 3.32 -4.65
CA LEU A 168 1.68 3.64 -3.31
C LEU A 168 2.50 2.48 -2.74
N PHE A 169 2.01 1.25 -2.86
CA PHE A 169 2.76 0.09 -2.39
C PHE A 169 4.11 -0.04 -3.12
N ARG A 170 4.12 0.12 -4.45
CA ARG A 170 5.35 0.15 -5.26
C ARG A 170 6.27 1.28 -4.82
N LYS A 171 5.74 2.47 -4.52
CA LYS A 171 6.55 3.59 -4.03
C LYS A 171 7.21 3.27 -2.69
N VAL A 172 6.45 2.70 -1.74
CA VAL A 172 6.96 2.32 -0.41
C VAL A 172 8.07 1.28 -0.51
N THR A 173 7.90 0.26 -1.36
CA THR A 173 8.91 -0.80 -1.54
C THR A 173 10.16 -0.32 -2.27
N ASN A 174 10.08 0.79 -3.02
CA ASN A 174 11.19 1.40 -3.76
C ASN A 174 11.82 2.63 -3.07
N LEU A 175 11.49 2.91 -1.81
CA LEU A 175 12.14 3.98 -1.05
C LEU A 175 13.59 3.64 -0.72
N LYS A 176 14.46 4.66 -0.69
CA LYS A 176 15.82 4.50 -0.14
C LYS A 176 15.72 4.01 1.30
N LEU A 177 16.57 3.07 1.68
CA LEU A 177 16.54 2.45 3.01
C LEU A 177 16.79 3.47 4.14
N GLN A 178 17.52 4.55 3.86
CA GLN A 178 17.71 5.69 4.78
C GLN A 178 16.39 6.41 5.11
N GLU A 179 15.43 6.39 4.20
CA GLU A 179 14.13 7.03 4.35
C GLU A 179 13.12 6.14 5.08
N LYS A 180 13.54 4.94 5.49
CA LYS A 180 12.69 4.05 6.27
C LYS A 180 12.33 4.72 7.60
N PRO A 181 11.04 4.84 7.96
CA PRO A 181 10.63 5.44 9.22
C PRO A 181 11.09 4.59 10.41
N ILE A 182 11.24 5.26 11.54
CA ILE A 182 11.61 4.62 12.82
C ILE A 182 10.54 3.59 13.24
N SER A 183 9.26 3.86 12.94
CA SER A 183 8.14 2.97 13.24
C SER A 183 7.49 2.42 11.97
N SER A 184 7.61 1.11 11.75
CA SER A 184 6.93 0.41 10.65
C SER A 184 5.40 0.50 10.80
N GLY A 185 4.87 0.45 12.02
CA GLY A 185 3.45 0.59 12.30
C GLY A 185 2.88 1.95 11.87
N SER A 186 3.65 3.04 12.01
CA SER A 186 3.24 4.36 11.52
C SER A 186 3.09 4.40 9.99
N TYR A 187 3.94 3.69 9.26
CA TYR A 187 3.86 3.62 7.79
C TYR A 187 2.66 2.81 7.28
N VAL A 188 2.41 1.67 7.92
CA VAL A 188 1.22 0.86 7.63
C VAL A 188 -0.05 1.67 7.89
N ASN A 189 -0.06 2.48 8.96
CA ASN A 189 -1.17 3.38 9.25
C ASN A 189 -1.37 4.44 8.16
N ASN A 190 -0.31 5.08 7.68
CA ASN A 190 -0.44 6.05 6.59
C ASN A 190 -1.01 5.43 5.31
N LEU A 191 -0.61 4.19 4.98
CA LEU A 191 -1.19 3.45 3.85
C LEU A 191 -2.67 3.12 4.09
N ARG A 192 -3.03 2.71 5.31
CA ARG A 192 -4.41 2.44 5.69
C ARG A 192 -5.25 3.72 5.75
N ASP A 193 -4.69 4.82 6.25
CA ASP A 193 -5.39 6.11 6.32
C ASP A 193 -5.76 6.63 4.92
N PHE A 194 -5.05 6.18 3.87
CA PHE A 194 -5.46 6.43 2.49
C PHE A 194 -6.85 5.87 2.15
N GLU A 195 -7.31 4.84 2.86
CA GLU A 195 -8.70 4.36 2.74
C GLU A 195 -9.70 5.47 3.02
N SER A 196 -9.38 6.42 3.92
CA SER A 196 -10.22 7.59 4.18
C SER A 196 -10.36 8.50 2.94
N VAL A 197 -9.32 8.59 2.10
CA VAL A 197 -9.36 9.33 0.83
C VAL A 197 -10.28 8.61 -0.17
N ARG A 198 -10.13 7.29 -0.29
CA ARG A 198 -11.00 6.45 -1.11
C ARG A 198 -12.45 6.60 -0.66
N ASP A 199 -12.71 6.43 0.63
CA ASP A 199 -14.05 6.49 1.21
C ASP A 199 -14.70 7.86 1.02
N PHE A 200 -13.94 8.94 1.08
CA PHE A 200 -14.42 10.28 0.74
C PHE A 200 -14.82 10.35 -0.74
N MET A 201 -14.01 9.82 -1.66
CA MET A 201 -14.25 9.86 -3.11
C MET A 201 -15.40 8.97 -3.57
N THR A 202 -15.71 7.89 -2.84
CA THR A 202 -16.79 6.93 -3.15
C THR A 202 -18.03 7.16 -2.30
N SER A 203 -17.99 8.07 -1.34
CA SER A 203 -19.06 8.25 -0.36
C SER A 203 -20.21 9.12 -0.87
N ALA A 204 -21.35 8.96 -0.20
CA ALA A 204 -22.48 9.89 -0.33
C ALA A 204 -22.09 11.36 -0.07
N SER A 205 -20.97 11.58 0.64
CA SER A 205 -20.43 12.93 0.89
C SER A 205 -19.99 13.64 -0.38
N LEU A 206 -19.36 12.94 -1.33
CA LEU A 206 -19.01 13.51 -2.64
C LEU A 206 -20.29 13.86 -3.42
N LEU A 207 -21.30 12.99 -3.36
CA LEU A 207 -22.59 13.24 -4.00
C LEU A 207 -23.27 14.47 -3.43
N THR A 208 -23.20 14.69 -2.11
CA THR A 208 -23.72 15.92 -1.47
C THR A 208 -23.01 17.17 -2.01
N LEU A 209 -21.69 17.09 -2.24
CA LEU A 209 -20.95 18.21 -2.84
C LEU A 209 -21.43 18.53 -4.27
N VAL A 210 -21.73 17.47 -5.06
CA VAL A 210 -22.25 17.62 -6.43
C VAL A 210 -23.70 18.12 -6.43
N ASP A 211 -24.47 17.83 -5.38
CA ASP A 211 -25.83 18.32 -5.20
C ASP A 211 -25.89 19.80 -4.75
N MET A 212 -24.83 20.35 -4.12
CA MET A 212 -24.78 21.74 -3.62
C MET A 212 -25.15 22.83 -4.65
N PRO A 213 -24.63 22.81 -5.89
CA PRO A 213 -25.02 23.83 -6.88
C PRO A 213 -26.52 23.88 -7.18
N PHE A 214 -27.24 22.76 -6.97
CA PHE A 214 -28.70 22.71 -7.21
C PHE A 214 -29.52 23.41 -6.14
N LEU A 215 -28.91 23.83 -5.02
CA LEU A 215 -29.54 24.79 -4.09
C LEU A 215 -30.01 26.04 -4.82
N ILE A 216 -29.21 26.56 -5.72
CA ILE A 216 -29.53 27.75 -6.52
C ILE A 216 -30.75 27.46 -7.39
N LEU A 217 -30.82 26.29 -8.02
CA LEU A 217 -31.98 25.87 -8.82
C LEU A 217 -33.24 25.85 -7.99
N PHE A 218 -33.22 25.22 -6.80
CA PHE A 218 -34.40 25.15 -5.92
C PHE A 218 -34.83 26.54 -5.44
N VAL A 219 -33.90 27.39 -5.01
CA VAL A 219 -34.19 28.75 -4.59
C VAL A 219 -34.75 29.59 -5.75
N SER A 220 -34.24 29.42 -6.97
CA SER A 220 -34.77 30.09 -8.17
C SER A 220 -36.20 29.65 -8.48
N VAL A 221 -36.52 28.36 -8.37
CA VAL A 221 -37.88 27.85 -8.55
C VAL A 221 -38.81 28.37 -7.44
N ILE A 222 -38.33 28.45 -6.19
CA ILE A 222 -39.10 29.06 -5.08
C ILE A 222 -39.40 30.54 -5.40
N ALA A 223 -38.48 31.30 -5.95
CA ALA A 223 -38.69 32.69 -6.33
C ALA A 223 -39.73 32.84 -7.45
N LEU A 224 -39.76 31.89 -8.41
CA LEU A 224 -40.76 31.89 -9.48
C LEU A 224 -42.18 31.51 -9.01
N VAL A 225 -42.28 30.58 -8.05
CA VAL A 225 -43.56 30.03 -7.57
C VAL A 225 -44.12 30.82 -6.37
N GLY A 226 -43.26 31.15 -5.41
CA GLY A 226 -43.60 31.74 -4.12
C GLY A 226 -43.19 33.20 -3.99
N GLY A 227 -42.59 33.82 -5.02
CA GLY A 227 -42.22 35.24 -5.00
C GLY A 227 -41.34 35.60 -3.79
N TYR A 228 -41.82 36.49 -2.94
CA TYR A 228 -41.12 36.98 -1.75
C TYR A 228 -40.75 35.89 -0.74
N LEU A 229 -41.41 34.72 -0.76
CA LEU A 229 -41.04 33.59 0.12
C LEU A 229 -39.62 33.07 -0.12
N ALA A 230 -39.02 33.33 -1.28
CA ALA A 230 -37.66 32.95 -1.58
C ALA A 230 -36.60 33.61 -0.65
N PHE A 231 -36.92 34.77 -0.07
CA PHE A 231 -36.00 35.44 0.86
C PHE A 231 -35.77 34.65 2.14
N VAL A 232 -36.72 33.79 2.56
CA VAL A 232 -36.54 32.95 3.78
C VAL A 232 -35.42 31.95 3.62
N PRO A 233 -35.44 31.03 2.64
CA PRO A 233 -34.29 30.11 2.46
C PRO A 233 -33.04 30.85 2.01
N LEU A 234 -33.14 31.98 1.29
CA LEU A 234 -31.99 32.77 0.86
C LEU A 234 -31.18 33.34 2.04
N THR A 235 -31.83 33.66 3.18
CA THR A 235 -31.17 34.13 4.40
C THR A 235 -30.65 32.97 5.26
N ILE A 236 -31.38 31.86 5.33
CA ILE A 236 -31.05 30.73 6.18
C ILE A 236 -29.88 29.91 5.61
N ILE A 237 -29.82 29.70 4.29
CA ILE A 237 -28.77 28.94 3.63
C ILE A 237 -27.38 29.52 3.94
N PRO A 238 -27.08 30.80 3.71
CA PRO A 238 -25.78 31.37 4.06
C PRO A 238 -25.45 31.25 5.55
N LEU A 239 -26.43 31.42 6.44
CA LEU A 239 -26.22 31.31 7.87
C LEU A 239 -25.74 29.92 8.27
N VAL A 240 -26.38 28.88 7.76
CA VAL A 240 -25.95 27.47 8.00
C VAL A 240 -24.56 27.20 7.42
N ILE A 241 -24.28 27.72 6.22
CA ILE A 241 -22.98 27.58 5.59
C ILE A 241 -21.88 28.27 6.42
N ILE A 242 -22.12 29.50 6.88
CA ILE A 242 -21.18 30.27 7.71
C ILE A 242 -20.86 29.51 9.02
N VAL A 243 -21.89 29.02 9.72
CA VAL A 243 -21.70 28.22 10.94
C VAL A 243 -20.90 26.94 10.65
N GLY A 244 -21.20 26.26 9.53
CA GLY A 244 -20.45 25.09 9.08
C GLY A 244 -18.97 25.39 8.79
N LEU A 245 -18.68 26.52 8.13
CA LEU A 245 -17.33 26.96 7.84
C LEU A 245 -16.55 27.38 9.10
N LEU A 246 -17.18 28.08 10.03
CA LEU A 246 -16.57 28.45 11.31
C LEU A 246 -16.22 27.20 12.15
N ALA A 247 -17.08 26.20 12.11
CA ALA A 247 -16.84 24.93 12.79
C ALA A 247 -15.64 24.14 12.22
N GLN A 248 -15.21 24.41 10.98
CA GLN A 248 -14.05 23.75 10.36
C GLN A 248 -12.74 24.03 11.11
N ILE A 249 -12.59 25.22 11.70
CA ILE A 249 -11.35 25.61 12.38
C ILE A 249 -11.05 24.68 13.57
N PRO A 250 -11.92 24.56 14.59
CA PRO A 250 -11.69 23.65 15.70
C PRO A 250 -11.77 22.17 15.28
N LEU A 251 -12.60 21.84 14.30
CA LEU A 251 -12.77 20.49 13.80
C LEU A 251 -11.47 19.95 13.19
N SER A 252 -10.81 20.74 12.35
CA SER A 252 -9.51 20.40 11.74
C SER A 252 -8.45 20.09 12.79
N LYS A 253 -8.36 20.91 13.86
CA LYS A 253 -7.43 20.70 14.97
C LYS A 253 -7.68 19.35 15.66
N TYR A 254 -8.91 19.08 16.08
CA TYR A 254 -9.23 17.87 16.82
C TYR A 254 -9.18 16.60 15.97
N ILE A 255 -9.46 16.67 14.66
CA ILE A 255 -9.26 15.54 13.76
C ILE A 255 -7.77 15.21 13.64
N ASN A 256 -6.89 16.21 13.46
CA ASN A 256 -5.44 16.00 13.41
C ASN A 256 -4.91 15.36 14.69
N GLU A 257 -5.35 15.86 15.87
CA GLU A 257 -5.00 15.28 17.17
C GLU A 257 -5.48 13.82 17.26
N SER A 258 -6.74 13.55 16.93
CA SER A 258 -7.33 12.20 16.98
C SER A 258 -6.60 11.21 16.07
N MET A 259 -6.26 11.61 14.84
CA MET A 259 -5.52 10.76 13.90
C MET A 259 -4.11 10.45 14.42
N LYS A 260 -3.39 11.46 14.94
CA LYS A 260 -2.06 11.27 15.53
C LYS A 260 -2.10 10.30 16.71
N GLU A 261 -3.05 10.48 17.62
CA GLU A 261 -3.22 9.65 18.81
C GLU A 261 -3.65 8.22 18.47
N SER A 262 -4.52 8.06 17.48
CA SER A 262 -4.92 6.76 16.94
C SER A 262 -3.73 6.03 16.31
N SER A 263 -2.87 6.74 15.57
CA SER A 263 -1.66 6.17 14.98
C SER A 263 -0.66 5.70 16.05
N GLN A 264 -0.47 6.49 17.14
CA GLN A 264 0.38 6.10 18.26
C GLN A 264 -0.15 4.87 19.00
N ARG A 265 -1.48 4.80 19.23
CA ARG A 265 -2.13 3.64 19.83
C ARG A 265 -1.92 2.37 19.01
N GLN A 266 -2.07 2.47 17.68
CA GLN A 266 -1.88 1.32 16.79
C GLN A 266 -0.41 0.91 16.69
N GLY A 267 0.51 1.88 16.66
CA GLY A 267 1.94 1.61 16.72
C GLY A 267 2.31 0.81 17.97
N LEU A 268 1.77 1.21 19.12
CA LEU A 268 1.94 0.48 20.39
C LEU A 268 1.36 -0.93 20.33
N ALA A 269 0.20 -1.12 19.69
CA ALA A 269 -0.41 -2.45 19.54
C ALA A 269 0.50 -3.40 18.74
N VAL A 270 1.03 -2.94 17.60
CA VAL A 270 1.95 -3.72 16.78
C VAL A 270 3.22 -4.05 17.57
N GLU A 271 3.83 -3.06 18.23
CA GLU A 271 5.03 -3.25 19.04
C GLU A 271 4.80 -4.24 20.19
N ALA A 272 3.66 -4.14 20.89
CA ALA A 272 3.32 -5.02 22.00
C ALA A 272 3.04 -6.46 21.55
N ILE A 273 2.42 -6.65 20.38
CA ILE A 273 2.15 -7.98 19.82
C ILE A 273 3.44 -8.62 19.30
N GLU A 274 4.27 -7.88 18.58
CA GLU A 274 5.59 -8.37 18.11
C GLU A 274 6.51 -8.70 19.29
N GLY A 275 6.49 -7.90 20.35
CA GLY A 275 7.32 -8.06 21.56
C GLY A 275 6.63 -8.82 22.70
N ILE A 276 5.57 -9.60 22.46
CA ILE A 276 4.75 -10.21 23.54
C ILE A 276 5.56 -11.15 24.42
N GLU A 277 6.51 -11.88 23.86
CA GLU A 277 7.40 -12.76 24.64
C GLU A 277 8.28 -11.93 25.61
N THR A 278 8.82 -10.82 25.13
CA THR A 278 9.62 -9.90 25.96
C THR A 278 8.77 -9.27 27.05
N LEU A 279 7.53 -8.88 26.76
CA LEU A 279 6.62 -8.34 27.77
C LEU A 279 6.31 -9.38 28.85
N LYS A 280 6.08 -10.64 28.47
CA LYS A 280 5.79 -11.72 29.41
C LYS A 280 7.00 -12.11 30.25
N THR A 281 8.17 -12.28 29.63
CA THR A 281 9.40 -12.68 30.34
C THR A 281 9.86 -11.63 31.34
N ASN A 282 9.62 -10.33 31.04
CA ASN A 282 9.95 -9.24 31.95
C ASN A 282 8.79 -8.82 32.88
N ASN A 283 7.66 -9.55 32.86
CA ASN A 283 6.45 -9.19 33.62
C ASN A 283 5.98 -7.74 33.38
N ALA A 284 6.15 -7.25 32.14
CA ALA A 284 5.92 -5.86 31.76
C ALA A 284 4.52 -5.61 31.16
N MET A 285 3.57 -6.53 31.35
CA MET A 285 2.21 -6.41 30.81
C MET A 285 1.51 -5.13 31.30
N ASN A 286 1.67 -4.79 32.58
CA ASN A 286 1.07 -3.60 33.17
C ASN A 286 1.63 -2.30 32.57
N TRP A 287 2.88 -2.28 32.13
CA TRP A 287 3.48 -1.15 31.45
C TRP A 287 2.81 -0.90 30.09
N ALA A 288 2.64 -1.99 29.31
CA ALA A 288 1.98 -1.90 28.01
C ALA A 288 0.50 -1.49 28.16
N GLN A 289 -0.20 -2.09 29.16
CA GLN A 289 -1.60 -1.77 29.46
C GLN A 289 -1.79 -0.30 29.83
N LYS A 290 -0.98 0.26 30.73
CA LYS A 290 -1.06 1.68 31.12
C LYS A 290 -0.88 2.62 29.93
N ARG A 291 0.04 2.30 29.00
CA ARG A 291 0.24 3.09 27.79
C ARG A 291 -0.95 2.98 26.83
N TRP A 292 -1.49 1.77 26.68
CA TRP A 292 -2.68 1.55 25.88
C TRP A 292 -3.88 2.34 26.41
N ASP A 293 -4.13 2.27 27.72
CA ASP A 293 -5.21 2.99 28.38
C ASP A 293 -5.06 4.51 28.22
N TYR A 294 -3.83 5.02 28.36
CA TYR A 294 -3.54 6.44 28.14
C TYR A 294 -3.89 6.89 26.71
N TYR A 295 -3.40 6.16 25.69
CA TYR A 295 -3.72 6.52 24.31
C TYR A 295 -5.19 6.31 23.96
N THR A 296 -5.83 5.32 24.55
CA THR A 296 -7.27 5.05 24.37
C THR A 296 -8.11 6.18 24.96
N ALA A 297 -7.83 6.62 26.18
CA ALA A 297 -8.51 7.75 26.82
C ALA A 297 -8.32 9.04 26.01
N LYS A 298 -7.11 9.28 25.54
CA LYS A 298 -6.77 10.48 24.76
C LYS A 298 -7.48 10.49 23.41
N THR A 299 -7.47 9.36 22.67
CA THR A 299 -8.20 9.20 21.41
C THR A 299 -9.71 9.36 21.61
N ALA A 300 -10.27 8.80 22.71
CA ALA A 300 -11.68 8.95 23.04
C ALA A 300 -12.04 10.42 23.30
N SER A 301 -11.22 11.14 24.06
CA SER A 301 -11.42 12.56 24.33
C SER A 301 -11.43 13.41 23.05
N SER A 302 -10.43 13.22 22.17
CA SER A 302 -10.35 13.96 20.89
C SER A 302 -11.52 13.61 19.97
N SER A 303 -11.91 12.32 19.90
CA SER A 303 -13.05 11.86 19.11
C SER A 303 -14.38 12.43 19.63
N MET A 304 -14.56 12.55 20.96
CA MET A 304 -15.75 13.20 21.53
C MET A 304 -15.82 14.68 21.14
N LYS A 305 -14.71 15.41 21.15
CA LYS A 305 -14.69 16.82 20.70
C LYS A 305 -15.11 16.95 19.24
N VAL A 306 -14.61 16.06 18.35
CA VAL A 306 -15.01 16.00 16.95
C VAL A 306 -16.52 15.74 16.82
N LYS A 307 -17.04 14.74 17.55
CA LYS A 307 -18.49 14.41 17.55
C LYS A 307 -19.35 15.57 18.05
N ASN A 308 -18.95 16.22 19.14
CA ASN A 308 -19.71 17.31 19.72
C ASN A 308 -19.84 18.49 18.74
N ILE A 309 -18.74 18.87 18.08
CA ILE A 309 -18.77 19.94 17.06
C ILE A 309 -19.64 19.52 15.86
N SER A 310 -19.47 18.28 15.39
CA SER A 310 -20.26 17.77 14.26
C SER A 310 -21.76 17.73 14.58
N ASN A 311 -22.11 17.22 15.76
CA ASN A 311 -23.50 17.17 16.22
C ASN A 311 -24.09 18.57 16.38
N PHE A 312 -23.32 19.52 16.91
CA PHE A 312 -23.76 20.91 17.00
C PHE A 312 -24.14 21.47 15.62
N VAL A 313 -23.28 21.28 14.61
CA VAL A 313 -23.56 21.77 13.24
C VAL A 313 -24.81 21.08 12.63
N ILE A 314 -24.91 19.75 12.84
CA ILE A 314 -26.08 18.99 12.33
C ILE A 314 -27.36 19.47 12.99
N TYR A 315 -27.38 19.56 14.32
CA TYR A 315 -28.60 20.01 15.04
C TYR A 315 -28.93 21.45 14.75
N PHE A 316 -27.92 22.30 14.59
CA PHE A 316 -28.13 23.69 14.16
C PHE A 316 -28.78 23.75 12.76
N ALA A 317 -28.29 22.96 11.80
CA ALA A 317 -28.87 22.91 10.46
C ALA A 317 -30.33 22.38 10.48
N VAL A 318 -30.63 21.35 11.27
CA VAL A 318 -31.98 20.81 11.45
C VAL A 318 -32.90 21.85 12.10
N MET A 319 -32.43 22.55 13.14
CA MET A 319 -33.16 23.63 13.76
C MET A 319 -33.50 24.76 12.76
N MET A 320 -32.50 25.17 11.96
CA MET A 320 -32.72 26.19 10.93
C MET A 320 -33.72 25.73 9.86
N GLN A 321 -33.72 24.45 9.50
CA GLN A 321 -34.71 23.89 8.58
C GLN A 321 -36.13 23.91 9.16
N GLN A 322 -36.28 23.64 10.45
CA GLN A 322 -37.61 23.75 11.11
C GLN A 322 -38.07 25.21 11.19
N LEU A 323 -37.17 26.11 11.58
CA LEU A 323 -37.49 27.56 11.60
C LEU A 323 -37.85 28.09 10.21
N ASN A 324 -37.12 27.63 9.17
CA ASN A 324 -37.44 27.96 7.78
C ASN A 324 -38.91 27.59 7.43
N THR A 325 -39.34 26.39 7.81
CA THR A 325 -40.71 25.94 7.56
C THR A 325 -41.73 26.85 8.28
N ILE A 326 -41.46 27.18 9.55
CA ILE A 326 -42.32 28.05 10.34
C ILE A 326 -42.41 29.44 9.72
N PHE A 327 -41.28 30.07 9.37
CA PHE A 327 -41.26 31.39 8.74
C PHE A 327 -41.98 31.41 7.38
N LEU A 328 -41.78 30.35 6.56
CA LEU A 328 -42.49 30.21 5.30
C LEU A 328 -44.01 30.16 5.49
N VAL A 329 -44.46 29.39 6.49
CA VAL A 329 -45.91 29.28 6.77
C VAL A 329 -46.45 30.62 7.29
N ILE A 330 -45.77 31.30 8.24
CA ILE A 330 -46.19 32.59 8.76
C ILE A 330 -46.29 33.63 7.64
N ILE A 331 -45.18 33.86 6.93
CA ILE A 331 -45.12 34.89 5.87
C ILE A 331 -46.06 34.50 4.73
N GLY A 332 -46.11 33.21 4.35
CA GLY A 332 -47.00 32.74 3.29
C GLY A 332 -48.48 32.94 3.62
N THR A 333 -48.88 32.75 4.88
CA THR A 333 -50.27 33.03 5.32
C THR A 333 -50.62 34.49 5.15
N TYR A 334 -49.72 35.41 5.51
CA TYR A 334 -49.93 36.84 5.26
C TYR A 334 -50.02 37.17 3.77
N LEU A 335 -49.16 36.56 2.93
CA LEU A 335 -49.17 36.79 1.49
C LEU A 335 -50.41 36.21 0.78
N ILE A 336 -50.99 35.12 1.27
CA ILE A 336 -52.27 34.59 0.75
C ILE A 336 -53.42 35.55 0.96
N HIS A 337 -53.44 36.22 2.10
CA HIS A 337 -54.50 37.19 2.48
C HIS A 337 -54.13 38.63 2.08
N SER A 338 -53.04 38.83 1.35
CA SER A 338 -52.66 40.18 0.87
C SER A 338 -53.67 40.72 -0.15
N ASP A 339 -54.02 42.01 -0.03
CA ASP A 339 -54.84 42.71 -0.98
C ASP A 339 -54.08 43.13 -2.24
N ASP A 340 -52.74 43.13 -2.20
CA ASP A 340 -51.87 43.47 -3.34
C ASP A 340 -51.76 42.30 -4.30
N PRO A 341 -52.26 42.40 -5.54
CA PRO A 341 -52.21 41.36 -6.54
C PRO A 341 -50.74 40.91 -6.88
N ALA A 342 -49.76 41.79 -6.71
CA ALA A 342 -48.39 41.54 -7.05
C ALA A 342 -47.70 40.66 -6.01
N SER A 343 -48.15 40.65 -4.76
CA SER A 343 -47.62 39.89 -3.66
C SER A 343 -48.41 38.62 -3.31
N LYS A 344 -49.62 38.49 -3.84
CA LYS A 344 -50.58 37.43 -3.53
C LYS A 344 -50.12 36.09 -4.08
N ILE A 345 -50.09 35.07 -3.23
CA ILE A 345 -49.72 33.69 -3.58
C ILE A 345 -50.91 32.75 -3.36
N THR A 346 -50.87 31.58 -4.02
CA THR A 346 -51.86 30.53 -3.82
C THR A 346 -51.48 29.60 -2.67
N MET A 347 -52.46 28.87 -2.13
CA MET A 347 -52.23 27.86 -1.11
C MET A 347 -51.28 26.75 -1.62
N GLY A 348 -51.44 26.30 -2.86
CA GLY A 348 -50.59 25.32 -3.48
C GLY A 348 -49.15 25.83 -3.67
N ALA A 349 -48.99 27.12 -4.01
CA ALA A 349 -47.69 27.77 -4.10
C ALA A 349 -46.95 27.77 -2.75
N LEU A 350 -47.65 28.05 -1.65
CA LEU A 350 -47.09 27.99 -0.29
C LEU A 350 -46.63 26.59 0.04
N ILE A 351 -47.45 25.56 -0.18
CA ILE A 351 -47.12 24.16 0.12
C ILE A 351 -45.93 23.69 -0.74
N ALA A 352 -45.94 24.01 -2.04
CA ALA A 352 -44.83 23.70 -2.93
C ALA A 352 -43.53 24.36 -2.48
N THR A 353 -43.59 25.63 -2.05
CA THR A 353 -42.43 26.37 -1.52
C THR A 353 -41.87 25.71 -0.26
N VAL A 354 -42.69 25.25 0.66
CA VAL A 354 -42.27 24.53 1.86
C VAL A 354 -41.54 23.22 1.48
N ILE A 355 -42.10 22.45 0.55
CA ILE A 355 -41.50 21.19 0.09
C ILE A 355 -40.17 21.46 -0.62
N LEU A 356 -40.12 22.42 -1.54
CA LEU A 356 -38.91 22.80 -2.26
C LEU A 356 -37.83 23.33 -1.33
N SER A 357 -38.17 24.14 -0.35
CA SER A 357 -37.25 24.66 0.64
C SER A 357 -36.69 23.57 1.54
N GLY A 358 -37.50 22.59 1.94
CA GLY A 358 -37.03 21.40 2.64
C GLY A 358 -35.98 20.61 1.82
N ARG A 359 -36.22 20.44 0.50
CA ARG A 359 -35.26 19.80 -0.40
C ARG A 359 -33.97 20.63 -0.58
N ALA A 360 -34.10 21.95 -0.69
CA ALA A 360 -32.95 22.85 -0.77
C ALA A 360 -32.07 22.80 0.49
N LEU A 361 -32.68 22.75 1.67
CA LEU A 361 -31.93 22.73 2.95
C LEU A 361 -31.40 21.34 3.34
N SER A 362 -31.96 20.26 2.81
CA SER A 362 -31.55 18.88 3.15
C SER A 362 -30.04 18.60 3.00
N PRO A 363 -29.32 18.99 1.95
CA PRO A 363 -27.87 18.79 1.84
C PRO A 363 -27.08 19.54 2.91
N LEU A 364 -27.61 20.65 3.44
CA LEU A 364 -26.94 21.45 4.48
C LEU A 364 -26.79 20.69 5.80
N GLY A 365 -27.72 19.81 6.14
CA GLY A 365 -27.63 18.93 7.30
C GLY A 365 -26.46 17.94 7.21
N GLN A 366 -25.99 17.66 6.02
CA GLN A 366 -24.85 16.74 5.79
C GLN A 366 -23.49 17.44 5.77
N ILE A 367 -23.45 18.78 5.78
CA ILE A 367 -22.21 19.58 5.69
C ILE A 367 -21.20 19.19 6.78
N ALA A 368 -21.65 18.98 8.02
CA ALA A 368 -20.75 18.59 9.11
C ALA A 368 -20.07 17.24 8.86
N GLY A 369 -20.84 16.24 8.41
CA GLY A 369 -20.29 14.94 8.05
C GLY A 369 -19.34 15.01 6.86
N LEU A 370 -19.69 15.81 5.84
CA LEU A 370 -18.83 16.07 4.68
C LEU A 370 -17.50 16.71 5.12
N ALA A 371 -17.58 17.70 6.00
CA ALA A 371 -16.44 18.42 6.53
C ALA A 371 -15.45 17.50 7.29
N VAL A 372 -15.97 16.63 8.16
CA VAL A 372 -15.17 15.64 8.88
C VAL A 372 -14.45 14.69 7.91
N ARG A 373 -15.19 14.11 6.96
CA ARG A 373 -14.63 13.19 5.96
C ARG A 373 -13.62 13.86 5.04
N PHE A 374 -13.91 15.07 4.61
CA PHE A 374 -12.96 15.87 3.81
C PHE A 374 -11.67 16.11 4.58
N GLN A 375 -11.77 16.52 5.85
CA GLN A 375 -10.59 16.79 6.66
C GLN A 375 -9.77 15.50 6.93
N GLN A 376 -10.44 14.38 7.20
CA GLN A 376 -9.76 13.08 7.34
C GLN A 376 -9.03 12.70 6.05
N ALA A 377 -9.72 12.81 4.90
CA ALA A 377 -9.11 12.54 3.59
C ALA A 377 -7.95 13.49 3.28
N TRP A 378 -8.07 14.77 3.64
CA TRP A 378 -7.01 15.76 3.44
C TRP A 378 -5.77 15.46 4.26
N VAL A 379 -5.93 15.12 5.54
CA VAL A 379 -4.81 14.75 6.43
C VAL A 379 -4.15 13.46 5.96
N ALA A 380 -4.95 12.46 5.58
CA ALA A 380 -4.45 11.21 5.02
C ALA A 380 -3.66 11.45 3.72
N LEU A 381 -4.19 12.28 2.80
CA LEU A 381 -3.51 12.63 1.55
C LEU A 381 -2.19 13.37 1.83
N LYS A 382 -2.16 14.28 2.82
CA LYS A 382 -0.92 14.95 3.24
C LYS A 382 0.10 13.96 3.79
N GLY A 383 -0.33 12.99 4.61
CA GLY A 383 0.54 11.92 5.11
C GLY A 383 1.13 11.07 3.98
N VAL A 384 0.29 10.69 3.01
CA VAL A 384 0.72 9.93 1.82
C VAL A 384 1.64 10.76 0.92
N ASN A 385 1.37 12.05 0.73
CA ASN A 385 2.28 12.93 -0.02
C ASN A 385 3.66 12.98 0.61
N GLY A 386 3.76 12.99 1.95
CA GLY A 386 5.03 12.90 2.65
C GLY A 386 5.80 11.60 2.37
N ILE A 387 5.11 10.51 1.98
CA ILE A 387 5.75 9.27 1.51
C ILE A 387 6.16 9.38 0.04
N VAL A 388 5.27 9.92 -0.79
CA VAL A 388 5.48 10.05 -2.25
C VAL A 388 6.65 10.97 -2.57
N GLU A 389 6.83 12.04 -1.80
CA GLU A 389 7.92 13.02 -1.96
C GLU A 389 9.30 12.48 -1.56
N ARG A 390 9.36 11.41 -0.75
CA ARG A 390 10.66 10.82 -0.37
C ARG A 390 11.39 10.25 -1.57
N PRO A 391 12.75 10.33 -1.58
CA PRO A 391 13.53 9.82 -2.68
C PRO A 391 13.37 8.30 -2.83
N SER A 392 13.17 7.86 -4.07
CA SER A 392 13.17 6.45 -4.44
C SER A 392 14.60 5.96 -4.64
N GLU A 393 14.82 4.67 -4.45
CA GLU A 393 16.12 4.03 -4.64
C GLU A 393 16.53 4.11 -6.12
N ARG A 394 15.61 3.77 -7.02
CA ARG A 394 15.78 3.99 -8.46
C ARG A 394 15.12 5.30 -8.84
N GLU A 395 15.90 6.24 -9.34
CA GLU A 395 15.43 7.53 -9.83
C GLU A 395 15.14 7.43 -11.34
N PRO A 396 13.90 7.65 -11.80
CA PRO A 396 13.53 7.45 -13.21
C PRO A 396 14.22 8.39 -14.18
N SER A 397 14.55 9.61 -13.73
CA SER A 397 15.26 10.62 -14.52
C SER A 397 16.74 10.30 -14.73
N ARG A 398 17.28 9.34 -13.95
CA ARG A 398 18.69 8.99 -13.97
C ARG A 398 18.95 7.86 -14.94
N LYS A 399 19.90 8.03 -15.86
CA LYS A 399 20.40 6.96 -16.71
C LYS A 399 21.39 6.12 -15.90
N TYR A 400 21.06 4.87 -15.66
CA TYR A 400 21.92 3.91 -14.98
C TYR A 400 22.81 3.17 -15.99
N ILE A 401 23.99 2.76 -15.51
CA ILE A 401 24.92 1.95 -16.28
C ILE A 401 24.62 0.48 -16.02
N THR A 402 24.58 -0.33 -17.07
CA THR A 402 24.54 -1.78 -17.00
C THR A 402 25.87 -2.33 -17.52
N LEU A 403 26.61 -2.99 -16.66
CA LEU A 403 27.89 -3.60 -17.02
C LEU A 403 27.64 -4.86 -17.86
N LYS A 404 28.28 -4.95 -19.03
CA LYS A 404 28.15 -6.13 -19.90
C LYS A 404 28.70 -7.42 -19.25
N GLN A 405 29.76 -7.28 -18.48
CA GLN A 405 30.43 -8.37 -17.77
C GLN A 405 30.92 -7.87 -16.41
N ILE A 406 30.73 -8.67 -15.38
CA ILE A 406 31.20 -8.38 -14.02
C ILE A 406 32.27 -9.42 -13.65
N ASN A 407 33.45 -8.93 -13.29
CA ASN A 407 34.56 -9.72 -12.78
C ASN A 407 34.45 -9.92 -11.27
N GLY A 408 33.94 -8.93 -10.54
CA GLY A 408 33.70 -8.99 -9.11
C GLY A 408 34.79 -8.34 -8.27
N ASN A 409 35.41 -7.25 -8.77
CA ASN A 409 36.28 -6.38 -7.99
C ASN A 409 35.42 -5.38 -7.19
N ILE A 410 35.61 -5.29 -5.88
CA ILE A 410 35.01 -4.23 -5.04
C ILE A 410 36.11 -3.39 -4.43
N LYS A 411 36.02 -2.07 -4.57
CA LYS A 411 36.99 -1.14 -4.00
C LYS A 411 36.29 -0.04 -3.21
N PHE A 412 36.71 0.13 -1.96
CA PHE A 412 36.31 1.22 -1.08
C PHE A 412 37.41 2.28 -1.09
N GLN A 413 37.06 3.54 -1.32
CA GLN A 413 37.97 4.68 -1.38
C GLN A 413 37.49 5.78 -0.45
N ASN A 414 38.14 5.93 0.71
CA ASN A 414 37.87 6.95 1.72
C ASN A 414 36.39 7.04 2.14
N VAL A 415 35.74 5.89 2.29
CA VAL A 415 34.30 5.80 2.55
C VAL A 415 34.01 6.18 3.99
N SER A 416 33.10 7.15 4.16
CA SER A 416 32.51 7.50 5.45
C SER A 416 30.98 7.43 5.40
N PHE A 417 30.37 7.00 6.50
CA PHE A 417 28.92 6.83 6.57
C PHE A 417 28.38 6.95 8.01
N ALA A 418 27.24 7.63 8.16
CA ALA A 418 26.40 7.63 9.35
C ALA A 418 24.96 7.27 8.98
N TYR A 419 24.22 6.63 9.89
CA TYR A 419 22.80 6.27 9.63
C TYR A 419 21.87 7.49 9.71
N ASN A 420 22.17 8.45 10.57
CA ASN A 420 21.43 9.71 10.74
C ASN A 420 22.42 10.87 10.77
N GLN A 421 22.00 12.04 10.32
CA GLN A 421 22.83 13.25 10.32
C GLN A 421 23.33 13.66 11.72
N ASP A 422 22.55 13.34 12.77
CA ASP A 422 22.89 13.63 14.16
C ASP A 422 23.70 12.52 14.84
N SER A 423 23.96 11.39 14.17
CA SER A 423 24.74 10.28 14.72
C SER A 423 26.21 10.37 14.35
N SER A 424 27.09 9.86 15.24
CA SER A 424 28.51 9.73 14.91
C SER A 424 28.70 8.78 13.72
N SER A 425 29.64 9.10 12.83
CA SER A 425 29.98 8.24 11.70
C SER A 425 30.36 6.85 12.18
N VAL A 426 29.65 5.84 11.66
CA VAL A 426 29.89 4.41 11.95
C VAL A 426 31.08 3.88 11.15
N VAL A 427 31.25 4.37 9.92
CA VAL A 427 32.39 4.08 9.04
C VAL A 427 33.11 5.40 8.79
N LYS A 428 34.45 5.41 8.96
CA LYS A 428 35.28 6.62 8.91
C LYS A 428 36.49 6.38 8.00
N ASN A 429 36.48 6.99 6.83
CA ASN A 429 37.59 6.96 5.89
C ASN A 429 38.08 5.51 5.57
N LEU A 430 37.14 4.60 5.35
CA LEU A 430 37.40 3.18 5.11
C LEU A 430 37.91 3.01 3.67
N SER A 431 39.09 2.38 3.51
CA SER A 431 39.72 2.13 2.22
C SER A 431 40.30 0.74 2.18
N PHE A 432 39.86 -0.08 1.22
CA PHE A 432 40.40 -1.40 0.90
C PHE A 432 39.90 -1.85 -0.47
N GLU A 433 40.52 -2.85 -1.04
CA GLU A 433 40.16 -3.46 -2.30
C GLU A 433 40.08 -4.97 -2.19
N ILE A 434 39.05 -5.58 -2.79
CA ILE A 434 38.82 -7.01 -2.87
C ILE A 434 38.88 -7.43 -4.33
N LYS A 435 39.84 -8.26 -4.68
CA LYS A 435 40.06 -8.72 -6.06
C LYS A 435 39.03 -9.77 -6.48
N PRO A 436 38.76 -9.93 -7.78
CA PRO A 436 37.89 -10.97 -8.30
C PRO A 436 38.24 -12.36 -7.76
N GLY A 437 37.26 -13.07 -7.23
CA GLY A 437 37.44 -14.43 -6.68
C GLY A 437 38.11 -14.52 -5.31
N GLU A 438 38.53 -13.41 -4.71
CA GLU A 438 39.15 -13.38 -3.38
C GLU A 438 38.14 -13.72 -2.28
N LYS A 439 38.62 -14.36 -1.20
CA LYS A 439 37.83 -14.74 -0.02
C LYS A 439 38.34 -13.95 1.19
N VAL A 440 37.58 -12.94 1.60
CA VAL A 440 38.00 -12.00 2.63
C VAL A 440 37.09 -12.08 3.86
N GLY A 441 37.68 -12.16 5.04
CA GLY A 441 37.01 -12.05 6.32
C GLY A 441 37.14 -10.65 6.89
N ILE A 442 36.07 -10.10 7.44
CA ILE A 442 36.10 -8.84 8.22
C ILE A 442 35.93 -9.19 9.69
N LEU A 443 36.96 -8.85 10.49
CA LEU A 443 36.95 -8.95 11.95
C LEU A 443 36.89 -7.58 12.59
N GLY A 444 36.48 -7.51 13.84
CA GLY A 444 36.48 -6.29 14.64
C GLY A 444 35.47 -6.35 15.78
N ARG A 445 35.52 -5.40 16.69
CA ARG A 445 34.64 -5.33 17.85
C ARG A 445 33.20 -5.10 17.45
N ILE A 446 32.26 -5.39 18.37
CA ILE A 446 30.85 -5.04 18.20
C ILE A 446 30.75 -3.51 18.05
N GLY A 447 29.97 -3.05 17.07
CA GLY A 447 29.84 -1.62 16.77
C GLY A 447 30.96 -1.00 15.91
N SER A 448 31.95 -1.78 15.44
CA SER A 448 33.04 -1.25 14.61
C SER A 448 32.67 -0.93 13.14
N GLY A 449 31.43 -1.20 12.72
CA GLY A 449 30.95 -0.86 11.37
C GLY A 449 30.99 -2.02 10.36
N LYS A 450 31.25 -3.27 10.76
CA LYS A 450 31.38 -4.44 9.87
C LYS A 450 30.11 -4.70 9.04
N SER A 451 28.97 -4.89 9.69
CA SER A 451 27.67 -5.12 9.00
C SER A 451 27.30 -3.92 8.12
N THR A 452 27.64 -2.71 8.57
CA THR A 452 27.45 -1.49 7.77
C THR A 452 28.29 -1.52 6.51
N THR A 453 29.54 -2.00 6.58
CA THR A 453 30.41 -2.16 5.41
C THR A 453 29.78 -3.11 4.37
N LEU A 454 29.20 -4.24 4.80
CA LEU A 454 28.48 -5.14 3.88
C LEU A 454 27.25 -4.48 3.25
N LYS A 455 26.47 -3.73 4.03
CA LYS A 455 25.29 -3.02 3.53
C LYS A 455 25.65 -1.92 2.51
N LEU A 456 26.78 -1.24 2.74
CA LEU A 456 27.35 -0.27 1.80
C LEU A 456 27.81 -0.96 0.50
N ALA A 457 28.51 -2.10 0.60
CA ALA A 457 28.92 -2.89 -0.57
C ALA A 457 27.73 -3.41 -1.40
N ALA A 458 26.62 -3.75 -0.73
CA ALA A 458 25.39 -4.17 -1.38
C ALA A 458 24.58 -3.01 -2.00
N GLY A 459 25.03 -1.77 -1.84
CA GLY A 459 24.32 -0.57 -2.32
C GLY A 459 23.01 -0.27 -1.60
N LEU A 460 22.80 -0.84 -0.40
CA LEU A 460 21.59 -0.58 0.40
C LEU A 460 21.60 0.83 1.01
N TYR A 461 22.79 1.36 1.25
CA TYR A 461 23.01 2.74 1.71
C TYR A 461 24.07 3.39 0.81
N PRO A 462 23.89 4.65 0.40
CA PRO A 462 24.94 5.40 -0.30
C PRO A 462 26.00 5.87 0.69
N ALA A 463 27.26 5.85 0.29
CA ALA A 463 28.33 6.50 1.04
C ALA A 463 28.11 8.01 1.11
N GLU A 464 28.32 8.62 2.29
CA GLU A 464 28.28 10.08 2.46
C GLU A 464 29.52 10.75 1.88
N GLN A 465 30.69 10.14 2.11
CA GLN A 465 31.95 10.57 1.55
C GLN A 465 32.67 9.41 0.93
N GLY A 466 33.51 9.67 -0.03
CA GLY A 466 34.23 8.65 -0.77
C GLY A 466 33.40 7.96 -1.84
N SER A 467 33.91 6.85 -2.34
CA SER A 467 33.27 6.04 -3.37
C SER A 467 33.45 4.55 -3.15
N ILE A 468 32.45 3.78 -3.56
CA ILE A 468 32.51 2.32 -3.64
C ILE A 468 32.35 1.97 -5.10
N THR A 469 33.32 1.25 -5.67
CA THR A 469 33.27 0.85 -7.08
C THR A 469 33.14 -0.66 -7.22
N LEU A 470 32.40 -1.07 -8.23
CA LEU A 470 32.29 -2.43 -8.73
C LEU A 470 32.93 -2.47 -10.13
N ASP A 471 34.03 -3.20 -10.29
CA ASP A 471 34.82 -3.22 -11.53
C ASP A 471 35.07 -1.79 -12.07
N ASP A 472 35.61 -0.91 -11.20
CA ASP A 472 35.94 0.51 -11.44
C ASP A 472 34.74 1.45 -11.73
N VAL A 473 33.50 0.96 -11.70
CA VAL A 473 32.30 1.78 -11.84
C VAL A 473 31.67 2.03 -10.46
N ASP A 474 31.41 3.29 -10.13
CA ASP A 474 30.75 3.66 -8.87
C ASP A 474 29.37 3.00 -8.78
N ILE A 475 29.10 2.26 -7.70
CA ILE A 475 27.85 1.53 -7.50
C ILE A 475 26.61 2.44 -7.54
N ARG A 476 26.78 3.73 -7.25
CA ARG A 476 25.69 4.74 -7.37
C ARG A 476 25.27 4.99 -8.81
N GLN A 477 26.09 4.62 -9.80
CA GLN A 477 25.79 4.76 -11.24
C GLN A 477 25.16 3.49 -11.82
N ILE A 478 25.23 2.37 -11.09
CA ILE A 478 24.69 1.08 -11.52
C ILE A 478 23.21 1.00 -11.13
N ASP A 479 22.39 0.40 -11.99
CA ASP A 479 20.97 0.14 -11.65
C ASP A 479 20.89 -0.72 -10.36
N PRO A 480 20.16 -0.29 -9.33
CA PRO A 480 20.10 -1.04 -8.06
C PRO A 480 19.60 -2.48 -8.19
N HIS A 481 18.67 -2.75 -9.11
CA HIS A 481 18.20 -4.11 -9.36
C HIS A 481 19.29 -4.96 -10.01
N TYR A 482 20.02 -4.39 -10.98
CA TYR A 482 21.13 -5.07 -11.61
C TYR A 482 22.25 -5.33 -10.61
N LEU A 483 22.63 -4.34 -9.78
CA LEU A 483 23.64 -4.47 -8.74
C LEU A 483 23.32 -5.64 -7.79
N ARG A 484 22.09 -5.71 -7.28
CA ARG A 484 21.65 -6.78 -6.35
C ARG A 484 21.56 -8.16 -7.00
N ASN A 485 21.48 -8.24 -8.32
CA ASN A 485 21.60 -9.51 -9.01
C ASN A 485 23.03 -10.03 -9.00
N GLN A 486 24.02 -9.16 -8.93
CA GLN A 486 25.44 -9.49 -8.97
C GLN A 486 26.10 -9.51 -7.60
N VAL A 487 25.58 -8.70 -6.66
CA VAL A 487 26.06 -8.60 -5.27
C VAL A 487 24.96 -9.07 -4.34
N LEU A 488 25.13 -10.23 -3.73
CA LEU A 488 24.11 -10.83 -2.87
C LEU A 488 24.56 -10.72 -1.41
N LEU A 489 23.69 -10.18 -0.56
CA LEU A 489 23.90 -10.04 0.88
C LEU A 489 23.02 -11.03 1.66
N LEU A 490 23.63 -11.76 2.59
CA LEU A 490 22.95 -12.44 3.69
C LEU A 490 23.06 -11.57 4.94
N GLU A 491 21.93 -11.13 5.47
CA GLU A 491 21.87 -10.41 6.74
C GLU A 491 22.04 -11.36 7.93
N GLN A 492 22.50 -10.83 9.07
CA GLN A 492 22.70 -11.57 10.30
C GLN A 492 21.42 -12.26 10.81
N GLU A 493 20.28 -11.58 10.68
CA GLU A 493 18.95 -12.09 11.03
C GLU A 493 18.04 -12.08 9.78
N PRO A 494 18.11 -13.16 8.97
CA PRO A 494 17.29 -13.21 7.75
C PRO A 494 15.82 -13.38 8.07
N ARG A 495 14.99 -12.54 7.47
CA ARG A 495 13.53 -12.63 7.61
C ARG A 495 12.94 -13.63 6.61
N LEU A 496 11.99 -14.43 7.12
CA LEU A 496 11.10 -15.25 6.32
C LEU A 496 9.70 -14.63 6.38
N PHE A 497 9.01 -14.67 5.25
CA PHE A 497 7.66 -14.12 5.13
C PHE A 497 6.61 -15.17 5.44
N LEU A 498 5.44 -14.71 5.90
CA LEU A 498 4.25 -15.52 6.03
C LEU A 498 3.91 -16.18 4.67
N GLY A 499 3.72 -17.50 4.66
CA GLY A 499 3.47 -18.27 3.46
C GLY A 499 4.07 -19.66 3.54
N SER A 500 4.28 -20.32 2.41
CA SER A 500 4.93 -21.63 2.35
C SER A 500 6.46 -21.51 2.36
N LEU A 501 7.15 -22.60 2.68
CA LEU A 501 8.60 -22.70 2.53
C LEU A 501 9.00 -22.50 1.07
N ARG A 502 8.23 -23.07 0.13
CA ARG A 502 8.39 -22.87 -1.32
C ARG A 502 8.40 -21.39 -1.68
N GLU A 503 7.38 -20.63 -1.28
CA GLU A 503 7.29 -19.20 -1.55
C GLU A 503 8.47 -18.42 -0.99
N ASN A 504 8.94 -18.78 0.19
CA ASN A 504 10.10 -18.16 0.80
C ASN A 504 11.42 -18.46 0.06
N LEU A 505 11.57 -19.61 -0.55
CA LEU A 505 12.73 -19.94 -1.38
C LEU A 505 12.64 -19.28 -2.77
N ASP A 506 11.45 -19.21 -3.37
CA ASP A 506 11.20 -18.60 -4.67
C ASP A 506 11.41 -17.08 -4.69
N LEU A 507 11.46 -16.43 -3.52
CA LEU A 507 11.88 -15.02 -3.42
C LEU A 507 13.29 -14.75 -4.02
N ALA A 508 14.12 -15.77 -4.14
CA ALA A 508 15.44 -15.65 -4.75
C ALA A 508 15.40 -15.46 -6.27
N ARG A 509 14.34 -15.88 -6.95
CA ARG A 509 14.26 -15.88 -8.41
C ARG A 509 13.42 -14.74 -8.93
N MET A 510 13.96 -14.02 -9.92
CA MET A 510 13.28 -12.92 -10.61
C MET A 510 12.42 -13.39 -11.78
N ASP A 511 12.79 -14.52 -12.42
CA ASP A 511 12.27 -14.91 -13.74
C ASP A 511 11.36 -16.15 -13.74
N GLY A 512 10.90 -16.62 -12.59
CA GLY A 512 10.02 -17.78 -12.58
C GLY A 512 10.07 -18.61 -11.32
N PHE A 513 9.27 -19.67 -11.28
CA PHE A 513 9.29 -20.66 -10.20
C PHE A 513 10.52 -21.57 -10.36
N SER A 514 11.16 -21.89 -9.23
CA SER A 514 12.15 -22.96 -9.19
C SER A 514 11.44 -24.30 -9.37
N SER A 515 12.07 -25.23 -10.06
CA SER A 515 11.58 -26.61 -10.02
C SER A 515 11.69 -27.14 -8.59
N ASP A 516 10.81 -28.04 -8.19
CA ASP A 516 10.88 -28.70 -6.88
C ASP A 516 12.26 -29.32 -6.65
N GLN A 517 12.86 -29.81 -7.72
CA GLN A 517 14.18 -30.41 -7.66
C GLN A 517 15.27 -29.39 -7.32
N ASP A 518 15.22 -28.16 -7.88
CA ASP A 518 16.17 -27.09 -7.54
C ASP A 518 16.05 -26.70 -6.07
N LEU A 519 14.81 -26.56 -5.56
CA LEU A 519 14.55 -26.19 -4.18
C LEU A 519 15.06 -27.28 -3.21
N ILE A 520 14.78 -28.55 -3.52
CA ILE A 520 15.22 -29.69 -2.71
C ILE A 520 16.75 -29.79 -2.73
N VAL A 521 17.41 -29.60 -3.88
CA VAL A 521 18.87 -29.60 -4.00
C VAL A 521 19.49 -28.48 -3.17
N ALA A 522 18.91 -27.26 -3.23
CA ALA A 522 19.39 -26.14 -2.43
C ALA A 522 19.30 -26.43 -0.92
N LEU A 523 18.19 -26.99 -0.46
CA LEU A 523 17.98 -27.35 0.95
C LEU A 523 18.85 -28.54 1.39
N LYS A 524 19.05 -29.51 0.52
CA LYS A 524 19.91 -30.67 0.78
C LYS A 524 21.37 -30.29 0.99
N ARG A 525 21.87 -29.27 0.27
CA ARG A 525 23.25 -28.75 0.46
C ARG A 525 23.51 -28.32 1.90
N PHE A 526 22.51 -27.86 2.60
CA PHE A 526 22.59 -27.36 3.98
C PHE A 526 21.93 -28.30 5.00
N GLY A 527 21.54 -29.53 4.60
CA GLY A 527 21.05 -30.57 5.51
C GLY A 527 19.59 -30.43 5.96
N LEU A 528 18.80 -29.53 5.35
CA LEU A 528 17.39 -29.32 5.74
C LEU A 528 16.42 -30.28 5.03
N ASP A 529 16.87 -31.07 4.06
CA ASP A 529 16.03 -32.04 3.33
C ASP A 529 15.36 -33.08 4.24
N LYS A 530 16.00 -33.47 5.32
CA LYS A 530 15.43 -34.40 6.31
C LYS A 530 14.21 -33.84 7.05
N VAL A 531 14.21 -32.54 7.33
CA VAL A 531 13.10 -31.85 8.00
C VAL A 531 11.89 -31.78 7.07
N ILE A 532 12.14 -31.46 5.80
CA ILE A 532 11.08 -31.36 4.78
C ILE A 532 10.47 -32.72 4.47
N LYS A 533 11.28 -33.76 4.34
CA LYS A 533 10.81 -35.13 4.10
C LYS A 533 9.93 -35.67 5.23
N LYS A 534 10.15 -35.21 6.46
CA LYS A 534 9.32 -35.59 7.63
C LYS A 534 8.01 -34.81 7.73
N HIS A 535 7.92 -33.66 7.08
CA HIS A 535 6.72 -32.84 7.16
C HIS A 535 5.69 -33.30 6.12
N PRO A 536 4.39 -33.53 6.49
CA PRO A 536 3.36 -34.07 5.58
C PRO A 536 3.17 -33.26 4.30
N ARG A 537 3.37 -31.93 4.36
CA ARG A 537 3.25 -31.01 3.22
C ARG A 537 4.57 -30.72 2.50
N GLY A 538 5.69 -31.28 2.92
CA GLY A 538 6.99 -31.07 2.27
C GLY A 538 7.35 -29.60 2.11
N LEU A 539 7.61 -29.15 0.87
CA LEU A 539 7.92 -27.76 0.53
C LEU A 539 6.75 -26.78 0.77
N ASP A 540 5.51 -27.28 0.79
CA ASP A 540 4.31 -26.46 1.01
C ASP A 540 3.94 -26.34 2.49
N MET A 541 4.86 -26.67 3.39
CA MET A 541 4.71 -26.41 4.82
C MET A 541 4.52 -24.91 5.07
N SER A 542 3.52 -24.56 5.87
CA SER A 542 3.21 -23.18 6.22
C SER A 542 4.21 -22.64 7.23
N LEU A 543 4.75 -21.47 6.96
CA LEU A 543 5.57 -20.69 7.87
C LEU A 543 4.76 -19.49 8.36
N GLY A 544 4.77 -19.25 9.66
CA GLY A 544 4.19 -18.05 10.24
C GLY A 544 5.08 -16.81 10.01
N GLU A 545 4.66 -15.68 10.55
CA GLU A 545 5.42 -14.43 10.50
C GLU A 545 6.84 -14.63 11.06
N ASN A 546 7.83 -14.01 10.41
CA ASN A 546 9.24 -14.19 10.75
C ASN A 546 9.71 -15.66 10.79
N GLY A 547 9.06 -16.55 10.02
CA GLY A 547 9.41 -17.96 9.95
C GLY A 547 9.03 -18.73 11.22
N LEU A 548 7.95 -18.33 11.91
CA LEU A 548 7.40 -19.12 13.02
C LEU A 548 7.10 -20.54 12.53
N GLY A 549 7.51 -21.54 13.31
CA GLY A 549 7.49 -22.96 12.93
C GLY A 549 8.86 -23.55 12.59
N LEU A 550 9.89 -22.70 12.42
CA LEU A 550 11.27 -23.11 12.25
C LEU A 550 12.14 -22.64 13.43
N SER A 551 13.13 -23.42 13.81
CA SER A 551 14.17 -22.99 14.77
C SER A 551 15.05 -21.90 14.16
N GLY A 552 15.76 -21.12 14.98
CA GLY A 552 16.68 -20.07 14.51
C GLY A 552 17.70 -20.59 13.50
N GLY A 553 18.32 -21.74 13.77
CA GLY A 553 19.24 -22.38 12.83
C GLY A 553 18.57 -22.83 11.54
N GLN A 554 17.33 -23.35 11.59
CA GLN A 554 16.60 -23.72 10.38
C GLN A 554 16.26 -22.50 9.52
N LYS A 555 15.89 -21.36 10.12
CA LYS A 555 15.68 -20.09 9.41
C LYS A 555 16.97 -19.66 8.68
N GLN A 556 18.10 -19.76 9.35
CA GLN A 556 19.42 -19.46 8.78
C GLN A 556 19.73 -20.36 7.58
N ILE A 557 19.47 -21.67 7.71
CA ILE A 557 19.66 -22.63 6.62
C ILE A 557 18.74 -22.32 5.43
N VAL A 558 17.47 -21.97 5.65
CA VAL A 558 16.54 -21.57 4.57
C VAL A 558 17.07 -20.34 3.85
N ALA A 559 17.59 -19.35 4.57
CA ALA A 559 18.17 -18.16 3.96
C ALA A 559 19.44 -18.48 3.14
N LEU A 560 20.31 -19.34 3.64
CA LEU A 560 21.48 -19.84 2.90
C LEU A 560 21.07 -20.63 1.64
N ALA A 561 20.09 -21.51 1.75
CA ALA A 561 19.56 -22.26 0.62
C ALA A 561 18.96 -21.32 -0.44
N ARG A 562 18.17 -20.33 -0.01
CA ARG A 562 17.62 -19.27 -0.87
C ARG A 562 18.71 -18.55 -1.67
N MET A 563 19.85 -18.25 -1.06
CA MET A 563 20.97 -17.61 -1.75
C MET A 563 21.51 -18.47 -2.89
N THR A 564 21.64 -19.78 -2.69
CA THR A 564 22.24 -20.67 -3.69
C THR A 564 21.35 -20.91 -4.92
N LEU A 565 20.10 -20.50 -4.87
CA LEU A 565 19.20 -20.47 -6.04
C LEU A 565 19.53 -19.33 -7.01
N ARG A 566 20.39 -18.39 -6.59
CA ARG A 566 20.92 -17.31 -7.43
C ARG A 566 22.35 -17.58 -7.83
N ASN A 567 22.82 -16.87 -8.85
CA ASN A 567 24.20 -16.98 -9.30
C ASN A 567 24.92 -15.62 -9.34
N PRO A 568 25.11 -14.96 -8.17
CA PRO A 568 25.82 -13.69 -8.08
C PRO A 568 27.31 -13.88 -8.34
N LYS A 569 28.01 -12.81 -8.69
CA LYS A 569 29.48 -12.77 -8.77
C LYS A 569 30.12 -12.50 -7.42
N ILE A 570 29.43 -11.77 -6.56
CA ILE A 570 29.90 -11.36 -5.24
C ILE A 570 28.90 -11.79 -4.18
N VAL A 571 29.43 -12.39 -3.12
CA VAL A 571 28.65 -12.90 -1.98
C VAL A 571 29.12 -12.21 -0.71
N LEU A 572 28.18 -11.56 -0.02
CA LEU A 572 28.40 -10.87 1.23
C LEU A 572 27.64 -11.63 2.33
N LEU A 573 28.34 -12.06 3.38
CA LEU A 573 27.74 -12.84 4.46
C LEU A 573 27.97 -12.15 5.80
N ASP A 574 26.89 -11.86 6.52
CA ASP A 574 26.94 -11.33 7.88
C ASP A 574 26.57 -12.44 8.87
N GLU A 575 27.55 -12.92 9.63
CA GLU A 575 27.41 -14.00 10.61
C GLU A 575 26.65 -15.23 10.08
N PRO A 576 27.08 -15.88 9.00
CA PRO A 576 26.29 -16.84 8.23
C PRO A 576 25.92 -18.12 8.99
N THR A 577 26.58 -18.43 10.09
CA THR A 577 26.37 -19.68 10.86
C THR A 577 25.78 -19.44 12.24
N THR A 578 25.27 -18.23 12.50
CA THR A 578 24.60 -17.90 13.78
C THR A 578 23.40 -18.82 14.02
N GLY A 579 23.33 -19.39 15.24
CA GLY A 579 22.24 -20.28 15.64
C GLY A 579 22.36 -21.72 15.11
N LEU A 580 23.43 -22.08 14.38
CA LEU A 580 23.71 -23.44 13.96
C LEU A 580 24.48 -24.20 15.06
N ASP A 581 24.17 -25.49 15.20
CA ASP A 581 25.00 -26.43 15.93
C ASP A 581 26.29 -26.73 15.16
N GLN A 582 27.28 -27.30 15.83
CA GLN A 582 28.61 -27.55 15.27
C GLN A 582 28.57 -28.40 13.98
N TYR A 583 27.72 -29.42 13.92
CA TYR A 583 27.60 -30.27 12.74
C TYR A 583 27.01 -29.52 11.56
N SER A 584 25.90 -28.83 11.78
CA SER A 584 25.23 -27.98 10.77
C SER A 584 26.13 -26.83 10.31
N GLU A 585 26.94 -26.25 11.22
CA GLU A 585 27.91 -25.21 10.87
C GLU A 585 28.96 -25.72 9.90
N ILE A 586 29.59 -26.87 10.18
CA ILE A 586 30.60 -27.48 9.29
C ILE A 586 29.99 -27.80 7.93
N GLN A 587 28.79 -28.38 7.90
CA GLN A 587 28.08 -28.68 6.66
C GLN A 587 27.77 -27.41 5.86
N ALA A 588 27.30 -26.34 6.51
CA ALA A 588 27.01 -25.06 5.89
C ALA A 588 28.28 -24.40 5.32
N LEU A 589 29.39 -24.40 6.07
CA LEU A 589 30.67 -23.84 5.62
C LEU A 589 31.22 -24.58 4.40
N ASN A 590 31.16 -25.91 4.38
CA ASN A 590 31.55 -26.71 3.22
C ASN A 590 30.71 -26.40 2.00
N ALA A 591 29.37 -26.25 2.18
CA ALA A 591 28.45 -25.88 1.11
C ALA A 591 28.73 -24.48 0.58
N ILE A 592 28.94 -23.49 1.46
CA ILE A 592 29.28 -22.11 1.10
C ILE A 592 30.62 -22.08 0.34
N SER A 593 31.65 -22.75 0.86
CA SER A 593 33.00 -22.83 0.23
C SER A 593 32.92 -23.41 -1.19
N ALA A 594 32.20 -24.51 -1.37
CA ALA A 594 32.01 -25.14 -2.67
C ALA A 594 31.24 -24.23 -3.64
N TRP A 595 30.15 -23.60 -3.18
CA TRP A 595 29.33 -22.70 -4.01
C TRP A 595 30.04 -21.39 -4.37
N CYS A 596 30.88 -20.87 -3.47
CA CYS A 596 31.65 -19.65 -3.67
C CYS A 596 33.00 -19.88 -4.40
N ARG A 597 33.34 -21.07 -4.87
CA ARG A 597 34.67 -21.38 -5.44
C ARG A 597 35.12 -20.35 -6.49
N SER A 598 34.25 -19.97 -7.42
CA SER A 598 34.51 -18.99 -8.49
C SER A 598 33.96 -17.58 -8.21
N LYS A 599 33.52 -17.27 -7.00
CA LYS A 599 32.87 -16.01 -6.64
C LYS A 599 33.77 -15.20 -5.69
N THR A 600 33.66 -13.90 -5.70
CA THR A 600 34.25 -13.05 -4.65
C THR A 600 33.41 -13.21 -3.38
N LEU A 601 34.05 -13.41 -2.24
CA LEU A 601 33.40 -13.65 -0.96
C LEU A 601 33.89 -12.65 0.09
N LEU A 602 32.96 -11.97 0.76
CA LEU A 602 33.24 -11.13 1.91
C LEU A 602 32.38 -11.61 3.09
N VAL A 603 33.02 -12.01 4.19
CA VAL A 603 32.34 -12.57 5.36
C VAL A 603 32.66 -11.76 6.60
N VAL A 604 31.64 -11.30 7.30
CA VAL A 604 31.75 -10.76 8.65
C VAL A 604 31.46 -11.89 9.63
N THR A 605 32.34 -12.10 10.60
CA THR A 605 32.14 -13.13 11.63
C THR A 605 32.99 -12.90 12.87
N HIS A 606 32.55 -13.49 13.96
CA HIS A 606 33.32 -13.66 15.20
C HIS A 606 33.70 -15.11 15.45
N ARG A 607 33.25 -16.04 14.61
CA ARG A 607 33.45 -17.49 14.77
C ARG A 607 34.71 -17.93 14.07
N PRO A 608 35.67 -18.60 14.78
CA PRO A 608 36.91 -19.07 14.19
C PRO A 608 36.69 -20.07 13.03
N GLN A 609 35.66 -20.91 13.13
CA GLN A 609 35.34 -21.92 12.11
C GLN A 609 35.03 -21.27 10.75
N VAL A 610 34.33 -20.12 10.75
CA VAL A 610 34.00 -19.40 9.54
C VAL A 610 35.24 -18.82 8.86
N LEU A 611 36.30 -18.53 9.61
CA LEU A 611 37.57 -18.04 9.06
C LEU A 611 38.32 -19.09 8.24
N SER A 612 37.95 -20.37 8.35
CA SER A 612 38.53 -21.43 7.54
C SER A 612 38.26 -21.29 6.04
N ILE A 613 37.20 -20.61 5.66
CA ILE A 613 36.81 -20.43 4.24
C ILE A 613 37.37 -19.15 3.61
N VAL A 614 38.16 -18.35 4.34
CA VAL A 614 38.75 -17.08 3.85
C VAL A 614 40.28 -17.19 3.81
N ASN A 615 40.90 -16.41 2.91
CA ASN A 615 42.36 -16.40 2.70
C ASN A 615 42.99 -15.10 3.24
N ARG A 616 42.23 -14.04 3.38
CA ARG A 616 42.66 -12.71 3.82
C ARG A 616 41.69 -12.19 4.89
N ILE A 617 42.23 -11.46 5.83
CA ILE A 617 41.42 -10.85 6.90
C ILE A 617 41.70 -9.33 6.93
N ILE A 618 40.63 -8.59 7.00
CA ILE A 618 40.62 -7.16 7.25
C ILE A 618 40.06 -6.94 8.66
N VAL A 619 40.80 -6.26 9.51
CA VAL A 619 40.34 -5.89 10.87
C VAL A 619 39.85 -4.47 10.86
N VAL A 620 38.61 -4.27 11.28
CA VAL A 620 37.98 -2.97 11.38
C VAL A 620 37.77 -2.60 12.86
N ASP A 621 38.30 -1.46 13.27
CA ASP A 621 38.05 -0.91 14.59
C ASP A 621 37.68 0.59 14.49
N ASN A 622 36.64 0.99 15.23
CA ASN A 622 36.12 2.37 15.23
C ASN A 622 35.85 2.93 13.81
N GLY A 623 35.39 2.08 12.90
CA GLY A 623 35.06 2.45 11.53
C GLY A 623 36.23 2.58 10.57
N LYS A 624 37.45 2.16 10.96
CA LYS A 624 38.68 2.23 10.15
C LYS A 624 39.30 0.85 9.98
N VAL A 625 40.02 0.63 8.88
CA VAL A 625 40.90 -0.55 8.73
C VAL A 625 42.13 -0.37 9.60
N VAL A 626 42.37 -1.31 10.50
CA VAL A 626 43.55 -1.31 11.39
C VAL A 626 44.58 -2.38 11.01
N MET A 627 44.14 -3.48 10.38
CA MET A 627 45.02 -4.52 9.84
C MET A 627 44.39 -5.06 8.55
N ASP A 628 45.22 -5.44 7.61
CA ASP A 628 44.84 -6.07 6.36
C ASP A 628 45.98 -6.98 5.87
N GLY A 629 45.68 -8.26 5.67
CA GLY A 629 46.72 -9.21 5.25
C GLY A 629 46.24 -10.66 5.17
N PRO A 630 47.17 -11.59 4.85
CA PRO A 630 46.88 -13.02 4.85
C PRO A 630 46.31 -13.49 6.19
N ARG A 631 45.29 -14.37 6.15
CA ARG A 631 44.56 -14.85 7.33
C ARG A 631 45.44 -15.20 8.50
N ASP A 632 46.44 -16.10 8.25
CA ASP A 632 47.25 -16.66 9.32
C ASP A 632 48.17 -15.62 9.97
N ALA A 633 48.68 -14.66 9.19
CA ALA A 633 49.51 -13.58 9.68
C ALA A 633 48.72 -12.63 10.58
N VAL A 634 47.50 -12.27 10.16
CA VAL A 634 46.62 -11.38 10.95
C VAL A 634 46.17 -12.06 12.24
N LEU A 635 45.82 -13.34 12.22
CA LEU A 635 45.44 -14.12 13.40
C LEU A 635 46.59 -14.23 14.41
N GLN A 636 47.82 -14.48 13.95
CA GLN A 636 49.00 -14.49 14.83
C GLN A 636 49.26 -13.13 15.49
N GLN A 637 49.12 -12.05 14.74
CA GLN A 637 49.29 -10.69 15.27
C GLN A 637 48.22 -10.32 16.31
N LEU A 638 46.95 -10.71 16.06
CA LEU A 638 45.86 -10.51 17.02
C LEU A 638 46.11 -11.28 18.33
N ALA A 639 46.58 -12.53 18.25
CA ALA A 639 46.91 -13.36 19.42
C ALA A 639 48.05 -12.75 20.24
N LYS A 640 49.11 -12.22 19.59
CA LYS A 640 50.21 -11.52 20.28
C LYS A 640 49.71 -10.27 21.01
N ASN A 641 48.91 -9.46 20.33
CA ASN A 641 48.36 -8.23 20.92
C ASN A 641 47.44 -8.50 22.14
N GLU A 642 46.70 -9.61 22.15
CA GLU A 642 45.89 -10.04 23.31
C GLU A 642 46.78 -10.50 24.48
N THR A 643 47.81 -11.25 24.21
CA THR A 643 48.77 -11.72 25.23
C THR A 643 49.48 -10.54 25.87
N GLU A 644 49.97 -9.56 25.11
CA GLU A 644 50.62 -8.35 25.62
C GLU A 644 49.68 -7.50 26.46
N LYS A 645 48.39 -7.39 26.06
CA LYS A 645 47.37 -6.67 26.88
C LYS A 645 47.09 -7.39 28.21
N GLN A 646 47.03 -8.70 28.23
CA GLN A 646 46.85 -9.49 29.45
C GLN A 646 48.03 -9.35 30.39
N ILE A 647 49.27 -9.40 29.87
CA ILE A 647 50.48 -9.16 30.65
C ILE A 647 50.51 -7.75 31.27
N THR A 648 50.17 -6.75 30.45
CA THR A 648 50.14 -5.34 30.90
C THR A 648 49.02 -5.08 31.92
N ALA A 649 47.87 -5.76 31.80
CA ALA A 649 46.77 -5.68 32.79
C ALA A 649 47.16 -6.40 34.12
N HIS A 650 47.88 -7.51 34.02
CA HIS A 650 48.32 -8.24 35.21
C HIS A 650 49.40 -7.47 35.99
N SER A 651 50.36 -6.85 35.29
CA SER A 651 51.37 -6.00 35.90
C SER A 651 50.82 -4.72 36.56
N LYS A 652 49.76 -4.15 36.03
CA LYS A 652 49.06 -3.02 36.64
C LYS A 652 48.25 -3.39 37.88
N ASN A 653 47.74 -4.62 37.97
CA ASN A 653 47.04 -5.11 39.16
C ASN A 653 47.99 -5.58 40.28
N GLN A 654 49.24 -5.90 39.98
CA GLN A 654 50.25 -6.24 40.97
C GLN A 654 50.94 -4.99 41.60
N ASN A 655 50.80 -3.82 40.95
CA ASN A 655 51.31 -2.53 41.44
C ASN A 655 50.26 -1.66 42.12
N ARG A 656 49.06 -2.20 42.38
CA ARG A 656 48.04 -1.61 43.28
C ARG A 656 47.85 -2.46 44.53
#